data_97bb2b8cc380123191ec104b469cdfb3
#
_entry.id   97bb2b8cc380123191ec104b469cdfb3
#
_cell.length_a   1.000
_cell.length_b   1.000
_cell.length_c   1.000
_cell.angle_alpha   90.00
_cell.angle_beta   90.00
_cell.angle_gamma   90.00
#
_symmetry.space_group_name_H-M   'P 1'
#
loop_
_entity.id
_entity.type
_entity.pdbx_description
1 polymer ?
#
loop_
_entity_poly.entity_id
_entity_poly.type
_entity_poly.pdbx_seq_one_letter_code
_entity_poly.pdbx_strand_id
1 'polypeptide(L)'
;MKITLLALITLLTLNITYADVITGRIVDSKTKESVVSASVRLLGTSKGTYANREGIFKLPGVNKGDKLKFTAIGYQSETVVISDESNLNIKLVPESVKMSEATVTDEIAVEEIIKRAVANKEANQKKIKTVEQSLFSKVKVELGGALYEFENPLPGTGDKELERDLWENIIAETYSKSYKDFEKKISKDVIIKRRNTANFKPEYNLISLSSFVNFYADEIGINNTRFTSPLSEDALDEYEFKLISRELYDDKFIYVIEFISVSNVYPGFVGTMSILEESYELTYIKAKPTSDDLIEFISNIEFEEKFEKMNSDYWYPTLLNTTGQLKVELLAGMFDFTATASAMTVVEDLKINQPLPDSIYKNPERRVVAAPDADSAATEFWANSSLINTTDKEREIYTKTDSLAKEFAALDSVREGSFKFDYSPYLRLNRVDGFTIGISPMLEISRYFNPEFFGAYAITSDNWYFGAKAKSRILDYLQADIGFERNTNPLSVNNNSDILLSSATSLFVRDYYDWYLSDRVDGGLNFRYDNLTLRASYRNELISNIPNNNPKLISQYKWRENRVIDEGRYEQYGIAAAYNNGGNVKHSRLEYNLRAEYQMGNNLSTNENYDYLFGEVGAAVPIINTGFEPGNIYATIKTGISNDMPKHLLYRMNTQIVIFKIRDRFLSPDYTRFGGSEFLEIHTGLDFSDLLWRAIGLPKYRSRGLGLELNYSAGYYKQDEYNLYSGTNEKFYNEVGFNITKIPTFISPLIQLEAGFRWGIGELGNGNFGFGINVSSPLFQ
;
A
#
# COMPACT_ATOMS: atom_id res chain seq x y z
N MET A 1 28.85 -55.56 28.06
CA MET A 1 27.73 -54.74 27.58
C MET A 1 27.93 -53.23 27.71
N LYS A 2 28.81 -52.69 28.58
CA LYS A 2 29.12 -51.25 28.65
C LYS A 2 30.20 -50.76 27.67
N ILE A 3 31.08 -51.66 27.24
CA ILE A 3 32.18 -51.32 26.29
C ILE A 3 31.71 -51.33 24.84
N THR A 4 30.70 -52.17 24.49
CA THR A 4 30.10 -52.22 23.18
C THR A 4 29.18 -51.01 22.88
N LEU A 5 28.61 -50.38 23.92
CA LEU A 5 27.80 -49.16 23.78
C LEU A 5 28.67 -47.90 23.55
N LEU A 6 29.89 -47.89 24.13
CA LEU A 6 30.85 -46.77 23.95
C LEU A 6 31.46 -46.82 22.53
N ALA A 7 31.70 -48.00 21.97
CA ALA A 7 32.21 -48.17 20.62
C ALA A 7 31.14 -47.83 19.55
N LEU A 8 29.85 -48.01 19.86
CA LEU A 8 28.76 -47.61 18.98
C LEU A 8 28.50 -46.12 19.01
N ILE A 9 28.78 -45.40 20.12
CA ILE A 9 28.68 -43.97 20.23
C ILE A 9 29.85 -43.25 19.52
N THR A 10 31.03 -43.86 19.47
CA THR A 10 32.17 -43.34 18.73
C THR A 10 32.08 -43.61 17.21
N LEU A 11 31.27 -44.50 16.74
CA LEU A 11 31.00 -44.72 15.31
C LEU A 11 29.88 -43.81 14.78
N LEU A 12 29.17 -43.09 15.64
CA LEU A 12 28.11 -42.12 15.33
C LEU A 12 28.56 -40.63 15.39
N THR A 13 29.84 -40.40 15.56
CA THR A 13 30.41 -39.10 15.15
C THR A 13 30.45 -39.10 13.62
N LEU A 14 29.27 -38.98 13.02
CA LEU A 14 29.10 -38.49 11.67
C LEU A 14 29.95 -37.24 11.55
N ASN A 15 30.96 -37.30 10.67
CA ASN A 15 31.62 -36.15 10.16
C ASN A 15 30.50 -35.25 9.58
N ILE A 16 30.04 -34.27 10.35
CA ILE A 16 29.32 -33.12 9.83
C ILE A 16 30.42 -32.38 9.05
N THR A 17 30.62 -32.75 7.81
CA THR A 17 31.35 -31.94 6.86
C THR A 17 30.54 -30.63 6.76
N TYR A 18 31.01 -29.58 7.42
CA TYR A 18 30.56 -28.26 7.14
C TYR A 18 30.82 -28.03 5.67
N ALA A 19 29.76 -27.86 4.90
CA ALA A 19 29.85 -27.47 3.51
C ALA A 19 30.58 -26.11 3.46
N ASP A 20 31.69 -26.04 2.74
CA ASP A 20 32.51 -24.84 2.69
C ASP A 20 31.79 -23.70 1.97
N VAL A 21 32.04 -22.47 2.43
CA VAL A 21 31.59 -21.25 1.74
C VAL A 21 32.68 -20.87 0.75
N ILE A 22 32.36 -20.99 -0.55
CA ILE A 22 33.26 -20.54 -1.62
C ILE A 22 33.02 -19.06 -1.88
N THR A 23 34.09 -18.29 -1.88
CA THR A 23 34.11 -16.88 -2.26
C THR A 23 35.04 -16.69 -3.45
N GLY A 24 34.94 -15.56 -4.12
CA GLY A 24 35.89 -15.24 -5.17
C GLY A 24 35.56 -13.96 -5.88
N ARG A 25 36.43 -13.65 -6.88
CA ARG A 25 36.26 -12.48 -7.72
C ARG A 25 36.27 -12.89 -9.20
N ILE A 26 35.36 -12.31 -9.98
CA ILE A 26 35.23 -12.51 -11.40
C ILE A 26 35.68 -11.24 -12.13
N VAL A 27 36.64 -11.36 -13.02
CA VAL A 27 37.17 -10.24 -13.78
C VAL A 27 37.26 -10.57 -15.25
N ASP A 28 37.22 -9.56 -16.10
CA ASP A 28 37.55 -9.66 -17.53
C ASP A 28 39.00 -10.07 -17.69
N SER A 29 39.29 -11.07 -18.54
CA SER A 29 40.62 -11.60 -18.74
C SER A 29 41.56 -10.59 -19.41
N LYS A 30 41.05 -9.64 -20.22
CA LYS A 30 41.79 -8.62 -20.96
C LYS A 30 41.93 -7.32 -20.19
N THR A 31 40.78 -6.72 -19.74
CA THR A 31 40.76 -5.41 -19.09
C THR A 31 41.05 -5.46 -17.61
N LYS A 32 40.88 -6.62 -16.96
CA LYS A 32 40.96 -6.83 -15.52
C LYS A 32 39.85 -6.13 -14.72
N GLU A 33 38.88 -5.53 -15.38
CA GLU A 33 37.73 -4.94 -14.76
C GLU A 33 36.82 -6.01 -14.18
N SER A 34 36.02 -5.64 -13.17
CA SER A 34 35.04 -6.54 -12.51
C SER A 34 33.92 -6.89 -13.47
N VAL A 35 33.59 -8.18 -13.57
CA VAL A 35 32.39 -8.64 -14.31
C VAL A 35 31.19 -8.64 -13.38
N VAL A 36 30.44 -7.55 -13.43
CA VAL A 36 29.26 -7.32 -12.57
C VAL A 36 28.14 -8.28 -12.95
N SER A 37 27.40 -8.75 -11.93
CA SER A 37 26.24 -9.65 -12.10
C SER A 37 26.55 -10.94 -12.86
N ALA A 38 27.82 -11.38 -12.93
CA ALA A 38 28.15 -12.69 -13.47
C ALA A 38 27.47 -13.80 -12.66
N SER A 39 26.87 -14.77 -13.32
CA SER A 39 26.23 -15.92 -12.67
C SER A 39 27.25 -16.96 -12.23
N VAL A 40 27.04 -17.53 -11.04
CA VAL A 40 27.83 -18.62 -10.48
C VAL A 40 26.88 -19.76 -10.12
N ARG A 41 26.96 -20.89 -10.80
CA ARG A 41 26.05 -22.02 -10.65
C ARG A 41 26.76 -23.30 -10.23
N LEU A 42 26.22 -23.98 -9.22
CA LEU A 42 26.65 -25.32 -8.83
C LEU A 42 26.00 -26.33 -9.78
N LEU A 43 26.79 -26.91 -10.68
CA LEU A 43 26.31 -27.84 -11.70
C LEU A 43 25.64 -29.08 -11.08
N GLY A 44 24.53 -29.52 -11.70
CA GLY A 44 23.73 -30.64 -11.22
C GLY A 44 22.75 -30.28 -10.08
N THR A 45 22.69 -29.01 -9.71
CA THR A 45 21.74 -28.48 -8.71
C THR A 45 21.05 -27.22 -9.23
N SER A 46 20.06 -26.75 -8.53
CA SER A 46 19.45 -25.44 -8.75
C SER A 46 20.11 -24.30 -7.94
N LYS A 47 21.23 -24.57 -7.25
CA LYS A 47 21.93 -23.60 -6.41
C LYS A 47 22.84 -22.67 -7.20
N GLY A 48 22.83 -21.41 -6.81
CA GLY A 48 23.70 -20.40 -7.42
C GLY A 48 23.68 -19.06 -6.70
N THR A 49 24.53 -18.16 -7.19
CA THR A 49 24.64 -16.77 -6.74
C THR A 49 25.08 -15.89 -7.92
N TYR A 50 25.26 -14.60 -7.64
CA TYR A 50 25.75 -13.61 -8.60
C TYR A 50 26.90 -12.78 -8.03
N ALA A 51 27.78 -12.33 -8.92
CA ALA A 51 28.81 -11.36 -8.55
C ALA A 51 28.19 -9.96 -8.31
N ASN A 52 28.67 -9.28 -7.29
CA ASN A 52 28.30 -7.90 -6.99
C ASN A 52 29.03 -6.89 -7.92
N ARG A 53 28.89 -5.58 -7.65
CA ARG A 53 29.52 -4.51 -8.45
C ARG A 53 31.04 -4.57 -8.48
N GLU A 54 31.66 -5.13 -7.46
CA GLU A 54 33.11 -5.35 -7.36
C GLU A 54 33.54 -6.68 -7.99
N GLY A 55 32.61 -7.42 -8.60
CA GLY A 55 32.84 -8.74 -9.18
C GLY A 55 32.97 -9.85 -8.13
N ILE A 56 32.68 -9.58 -6.86
CA ILE A 56 32.83 -10.54 -5.76
C ILE A 56 31.56 -11.38 -5.64
N PHE A 57 31.74 -12.71 -5.52
CA PHE A 57 30.65 -13.65 -5.28
C PHE A 57 30.88 -14.45 -3.99
N LYS A 58 29.79 -15.01 -3.45
CA LYS A 58 29.80 -15.90 -2.29
C LYS A 58 28.72 -16.98 -2.52
N LEU A 59 29.12 -18.24 -2.44
CA LEU A 59 28.20 -19.39 -2.58
C LEU A 59 28.44 -20.36 -1.43
N PRO A 60 27.51 -20.51 -0.49
CA PRO A 60 27.58 -21.50 0.58
C PRO A 60 27.14 -22.88 0.11
N GLY A 61 27.55 -23.92 0.84
CA GLY A 61 27.11 -25.27 0.62
C GLY A 61 27.74 -25.96 -0.58
N VAL A 62 28.98 -25.59 -0.91
CA VAL A 62 29.80 -26.18 -1.98
C VAL A 62 30.83 -27.14 -1.36
N ASN A 63 31.00 -28.29 -1.95
CA ASN A 63 31.96 -29.31 -1.48
C ASN A 63 33.14 -29.45 -2.42
N LYS A 64 34.23 -29.98 -1.93
CA LYS A 64 35.38 -30.35 -2.74
C LYS A 64 34.98 -31.38 -3.82
N GLY A 65 35.38 -31.12 -5.06
CA GLY A 65 35.02 -31.93 -6.22
C GLY A 65 33.77 -31.46 -6.97
N ASP A 66 33.00 -30.55 -6.40
CA ASP A 66 31.88 -29.90 -7.08
C ASP A 66 32.37 -29.06 -8.27
N LYS A 67 31.51 -28.85 -9.25
CA LYS A 67 31.77 -28.03 -10.43
C LYS A 67 30.95 -26.74 -10.37
N LEU A 68 31.66 -25.61 -10.44
CA LEU A 68 31.00 -24.29 -10.57
C LEU A 68 31.10 -23.81 -12.00
N LYS A 69 29.98 -23.43 -12.60
CA LYS A 69 29.92 -22.75 -13.92
C LYS A 69 29.74 -21.26 -13.72
N PHE A 70 30.56 -20.48 -14.42
CA PHE A 70 30.58 -19.02 -14.43
C PHE A 70 30.13 -18.54 -15.80
N THR A 71 29.09 -17.68 -15.84
CA THR A 71 28.55 -17.14 -17.09
C THR A 71 28.28 -15.65 -16.99
N ALA A 72 28.51 -14.92 -18.04
CA ALA A 72 28.16 -13.51 -18.20
C ALA A 72 27.87 -13.19 -19.66
N ILE A 73 27.01 -12.20 -19.90
CA ILE A 73 26.72 -11.75 -21.28
C ILE A 73 27.97 -11.19 -21.90
N GLY A 74 28.28 -11.62 -23.15
CA GLY A 74 29.48 -11.22 -23.89
C GLY A 74 30.76 -11.94 -23.47
N TYR A 75 30.65 -13.03 -22.68
CA TYR A 75 31.79 -13.81 -22.25
C TYR A 75 31.58 -15.30 -22.50
N GLN A 76 32.70 -16.00 -22.79
CA GLN A 76 32.72 -17.48 -22.80
C GLN A 76 32.45 -18.00 -21.39
N SER A 77 31.67 -19.07 -21.28
CA SER A 77 31.42 -19.71 -19.98
C SER A 77 32.68 -20.44 -19.48
N GLU A 78 32.94 -20.39 -18.18
CA GLU A 78 34.07 -21.06 -17.52
C GLU A 78 33.55 -22.06 -16.50
N THR A 79 34.15 -23.26 -16.45
CA THR A 79 33.80 -24.28 -15.46
C THR A 79 35.00 -24.67 -14.63
N VAL A 80 34.91 -24.52 -13.31
CA VAL A 80 35.98 -24.81 -12.37
C VAL A 80 35.58 -25.93 -11.43
N VAL A 81 36.46 -26.93 -11.24
CA VAL A 81 36.31 -27.97 -10.22
C VAL A 81 36.87 -27.47 -8.92
N ILE A 82 36.06 -27.53 -7.83
CA ILE A 82 36.46 -27.02 -6.52
C ILE A 82 37.53 -27.90 -5.89
N SER A 83 38.62 -27.28 -5.53
CA SER A 83 39.72 -27.88 -4.76
C SER A 83 39.66 -27.54 -3.28
N ASP A 84 40.76 -27.47 -2.60
CA ASP A 84 40.85 -27.02 -1.19
C ASP A 84 40.90 -25.50 -1.07
N GLU A 85 40.86 -24.77 -2.20
CA GLU A 85 40.84 -23.32 -2.19
C GLU A 85 39.38 -22.80 -2.02
N SER A 86 39.16 -22.02 -0.97
CA SER A 86 37.88 -21.38 -0.68
C SER A 86 37.69 -19.98 -1.32
N ASN A 87 38.77 -19.43 -1.90
CA ASN A 87 38.74 -18.11 -2.57
C ASN A 87 39.26 -18.21 -4.00
N LEU A 88 38.34 -18.00 -4.94
CA LEU A 88 38.61 -18.19 -6.39
C LEU A 88 38.84 -16.86 -7.11
N ASN A 89 39.77 -16.84 -8.05
CA ASN A 89 39.95 -15.71 -8.96
C ASN A 89 39.66 -16.15 -10.41
N ILE A 90 38.45 -15.82 -10.89
CA ILE A 90 37.92 -16.26 -12.18
C ILE A 90 38.18 -15.17 -13.23
N LYS A 91 38.68 -15.57 -14.38
CA LYS A 91 39.00 -14.68 -15.52
C LYS A 91 38.16 -15.06 -16.72
N LEU A 92 37.03 -14.42 -16.92
CA LEU A 92 36.17 -14.67 -18.07
C LEU A 92 36.78 -14.06 -19.35
N VAL A 93 36.72 -14.80 -20.42
CA VAL A 93 37.22 -14.36 -21.74
C VAL A 93 36.11 -13.64 -22.47
N PRO A 94 36.29 -12.35 -22.83
CA PRO A 94 35.27 -11.64 -23.58
C PRO A 94 35.18 -12.20 -25.00
N GLU A 95 33.96 -12.49 -25.43
CA GLU A 95 33.60 -12.92 -26.75
C GLU A 95 32.36 -12.17 -27.23
N SER A 96 32.57 -11.06 -27.91
CA SER A 96 31.52 -10.31 -28.56
C SER A 96 31.70 -10.31 -30.07
N VAL A 97 30.68 -10.72 -30.78
CA VAL A 97 30.58 -10.51 -32.23
C VAL A 97 29.95 -9.14 -32.45
N LYS A 98 30.76 -8.08 -32.48
CA LYS A 98 30.28 -6.76 -32.90
C LYS A 98 29.81 -6.84 -34.32
N MET A 99 28.56 -6.54 -34.57
CA MET A 99 28.03 -6.39 -35.92
C MET A 99 28.69 -5.17 -36.57
N SER A 100 29.41 -5.36 -37.66
CA SER A 100 29.91 -4.23 -38.46
C SER A 100 28.74 -3.68 -39.29
N GLU A 101 28.66 -2.37 -39.45
CA GLU A 101 27.64 -1.67 -40.27
C GLU A 101 27.56 -2.13 -41.76
N ALA A 102 28.39 -3.10 -42.15
CA ALA A 102 28.57 -3.50 -43.55
C ALA A 102 27.97 -4.87 -43.93
N THR A 103 27.27 -5.59 -43.06
CA THR A 103 26.70 -6.92 -43.36
C THR A 103 25.18 -6.96 -43.19
N VAL A 104 24.47 -6.15 -43.98
CA VAL A 104 22.99 -6.14 -44.04
C VAL A 104 22.55 -7.02 -45.22
N THR A 105 22.68 -8.32 -45.15
CA THR A 105 22.11 -9.18 -46.20
C THR A 105 21.32 -10.38 -45.75
N ASP A 106 21.32 -10.74 -44.42
CA ASP A 106 20.49 -11.85 -43.90
C ASP A 106 20.02 -11.62 -42.45
N GLU A 107 19.91 -10.36 -41.99
CA GLU A 107 19.51 -10.08 -40.61
C GLU A 107 18.00 -10.02 -40.49
N ILE A 108 17.48 -10.76 -39.51
CA ILE A 108 16.08 -10.62 -39.06
C ILE A 108 15.90 -9.18 -38.56
N ALA A 109 14.93 -8.46 -39.11
CA ALA A 109 14.56 -7.15 -38.62
C ALA A 109 14.22 -7.20 -37.10
N VAL A 110 14.64 -6.19 -36.34
CA VAL A 110 14.42 -6.16 -34.86
C VAL A 110 12.95 -6.30 -34.52
N GLU A 111 12.06 -5.74 -35.33
CA GLU A 111 10.61 -5.85 -35.16
C GLU A 111 10.13 -7.31 -35.27
N GLU A 112 10.74 -8.10 -36.14
CA GLU A 112 10.40 -9.54 -36.26
C GLU A 112 10.88 -10.32 -35.03
N ILE A 113 12.03 -9.96 -34.45
CA ILE A 113 12.52 -10.56 -33.20
C ILE A 113 11.51 -10.27 -32.08
N ILE A 114 11.09 -9.01 -31.93
CA ILE A 114 10.10 -8.59 -30.93
C ILE A 114 8.77 -9.31 -31.15
N LYS A 115 8.28 -9.32 -32.38
CA LYS A 115 7.02 -10.00 -32.74
C LYS A 115 7.03 -11.48 -32.35
N ARG A 116 8.14 -12.18 -32.59
CA ARG A 116 8.31 -13.58 -32.19
C ARG A 116 8.40 -13.74 -30.68
N ALA A 117 9.10 -12.84 -29.97
CA ALA A 117 9.18 -12.84 -28.52
C ALA A 117 7.79 -12.64 -27.88
N VAL A 118 7.01 -11.69 -28.38
CA VAL A 118 5.63 -11.44 -27.94
C VAL A 118 4.72 -12.62 -28.24
N ALA A 119 4.77 -13.20 -29.45
CA ALA A 119 3.97 -14.36 -29.82
C ALA A 119 4.27 -15.61 -28.98
N ASN A 120 5.54 -15.79 -28.57
CA ASN A 120 5.95 -16.96 -27.80
C ASN A 120 5.74 -16.78 -26.28
N LYS A 121 5.55 -15.53 -25.79
CA LYS A 121 5.47 -15.26 -24.35
C LYS A 121 4.38 -16.05 -23.64
N GLU A 122 3.15 -16.06 -24.21
CA GLU A 122 2.03 -16.80 -23.62
C GLU A 122 2.26 -18.32 -23.63
N ALA A 123 2.79 -18.85 -24.73
CA ALA A 123 3.09 -20.28 -24.85
C ALA A 123 4.16 -20.70 -23.83
N ASN A 124 5.17 -19.85 -23.59
CA ASN A 124 6.22 -20.10 -22.62
C ASN A 124 5.74 -19.97 -21.17
N GLN A 125 4.92 -18.96 -20.87
CA GLN A 125 4.34 -18.80 -19.53
C GLN A 125 3.36 -19.92 -19.17
N LYS A 126 2.50 -20.36 -20.10
CA LYS A 126 1.52 -21.46 -19.87
C LYS A 126 2.18 -22.81 -19.54
N LYS A 127 3.43 -23.01 -19.88
CA LYS A 127 4.19 -24.21 -19.49
C LYS A 127 4.52 -24.23 -18.00
N ILE A 128 4.57 -23.07 -17.33
CA ILE A 128 4.89 -22.95 -15.91
C ILE A 128 3.59 -22.89 -15.11
N LYS A 129 3.27 -23.99 -14.42
CA LYS A 129 2.05 -24.13 -13.62
C LYS A 129 2.28 -23.77 -12.16
N THR A 130 3.37 -24.28 -11.59
CA THR A 130 3.75 -24.04 -10.20
C THR A 130 5.21 -23.68 -10.08
N VAL A 131 5.53 -22.80 -9.12
CA VAL A 131 6.89 -22.42 -8.77
C VAL A 131 7.07 -22.43 -7.26
N GLU A 132 8.11 -23.12 -6.79
CA GLU A 132 8.68 -22.98 -5.46
C GLU A 132 10.09 -22.43 -5.61
N GLN A 133 10.41 -21.34 -4.92
CA GLN A 133 11.74 -20.75 -4.94
C GLN A 133 12.20 -20.32 -3.56
N SER A 134 13.50 -20.51 -3.28
CA SER A 134 14.17 -19.96 -2.11
C SER A 134 14.86 -18.66 -2.51
N LEU A 135 14.56 -17.58 -1.80
CA LEU A 135 15.02 -16.24 -2.10
C LEU A 135 15.88 -15.69 -0.98
N PHE A 136 17.00 -15.10 -1.35
CA PHE A 136 17.76 -14.23 -0.47
C PHE A 136 17.65 -12.80 -0.98
N SER A 137 17.13 -11.91 -0.15
CA SER A 137 16.95 -10.49 -0.49
C SER A 137 17.70 -9.61 0.48
N LYS A 138 18.39 -8.60 -0.04
CA LYS A 138 19.06 -7.55 0.73
C LYS A 138 18.58 -6.20 0.22
N VAL A 139 18.03 -5.41 1.13
CA VAL A 139 17.59 -4.04 0.86
C VAL A 139 18.44 -3.10 1.68
N LYS A 140 18.93 -2.04 1.06
CA LYS A 140 19.67 -0.97 1.69
C LYS A 140 18.98 0.35 1.40
N VAL A 141 18.73 1.14 2.43
CA VAL A 141 18.17 2.49 2.33
C VAL A 141 19.14 3.45 3.00
N GLU A 142 19.61 4.43 2.25
CA GLU A 142 20.47 5.50 2.72
C GLU A 142 19.64 6.78 2.79
N LEU A 143 19.47 7.31 3.99
CA LEU A 143 18.72 8.53 4.24
C LEU A 143 19.62 9.76 4.09
N GLY A 144 19.09 10.82 3.48
CA GLY A 144 19.79 12.09 3.31
C GLY A 144 18.83 13.28 3.48
N GLY A 145 19.40 14.50 3.57
CA GLY A 145 18.61 15.74 3.66
C GLY A 145 18.30 16.20 5.09
N ALA A 146 17.33 17.10 5.24
CA ALA A 146 17.03 17.83 6.48
C ALA A 146 16.45 16.98 7.63
N LEU A 147 16.27 15.68 7.48
CA LEU A 147 15.84 14.81 8.57
C LEU A 147 16.83 14.75 9.74
N TYR A 148 18.08 15.16 9.53
CA TYR A 148 19.09 15.26 10.57
C TYR A 148 18.79 16.32 11.63
N GLU A 149 17.95 17.29 11.32
CA GLU A 149 17.65 18.42 12.23
C GLU A 149 16.39 18.17 13.08
N PHE A 150 15.59 17.14 12.76
CA PHE A 150 14.48 16.76 13.61
C PHE A 150 14.99 15.96 14.82
N GLU A 151 14.57 16.38 16.01
CA GLU A 151 14.89 15.68 17.25
C GLU A 151 14.54 14.19 17.13
N ASN A 152 15.54 13.39 17.43
CA ASN A 152 15.63 11.97 17.24
C ASN A 152 14.42 11.19 17.79
N PRO A 153 13.64 10.46 16.98
CA PRO A 153 12.54 9.65 17.48
C PRO A 153 12.99 8.34 18.17
N LEU A 154 14.28 8.01 18.13
CA LEU A 154 14.79 6.88 18.91
C LEU A 154 15.04 7.32 20.36
N PRO A 155 14.62 6.55 21.37
CA PRO A 155 14.99 6.82 22.76
C PRO A 155 16.51 6.81 22.86
N GLY A 156 17.06 7.95 23.26
CA GLY A 156 18.46 8.28 23.11
C GLY A 156 19.42 7.26 23.70
N THR A 157 20.34 6.81 22.90
CA THR A 157 21.54 6.08 23.33
C THR A 157 22.56 7.03 23.98
N GLY A 158 22.36 8.34 23.82
CA GLY A 158 23.31 9.38 24.21
C GLY A 158 24.48 9.55 23.25
N ASP A 159 24.65 8.67 22.27
CA ASP A 159 25.68 8.73 21.23
C ASP A 159 25.07 9.19 19.89
N LYS A 160 25.11 10.49 19.65
CA LYS A 160 24.55 11.11 18.43
C LYS A 160 25.22 10.66 17.13
N GLU A 161 26.47 10.27 17.17
CA GLU A 161 27.20 9.80 15.99
C GLU A 161 26.76 8.39 15.61
N LEU A 162 26.57 7.51 16.59
CA LEU A 162 26.03 6.17 16.40
C LEU A 162 24.59 6.21 15.90
N GLU A 163 23.75 7.05 16.50
CA GLU A 163 22.36 7.22 16.08
C GLU A 163 22.29 7.69 14.63
N ARG A 164 23.13 8.64 14.23
CA ARG A 164 23.23 9.11 12.86
C ARG A 164 23.61 7.99 11.89
N ASP A 165 24.67 7.22 12.18
CA ASP A 165 25.14 6.13 11.32
C ASP A 165 24.07 5.05 11.10
N LEU A 166 23.26 4.75 12.12
CA LEU A 166 22.16 3.78 12.03
C LEU A 166 21.00 4.27 11.17
N TRP A 167 20.68 5.56 11.25
CA TRP A 167 19.66 6.17 10.41
C TRP A 167 20.12 6.38 8.97
N GLU A 168 21.39 6.74 8.76
CA GLU A 168 21.96 6.90 7.43
C GLU A 168 21.98 5.61 6.62
N ASN A 169 22.02 4.44 7.28
CA ASN A 169 22.20 3.15 6.61
C ASN A 169 21.26 2.08 7.16
N ILE A 170 20.03 2.08 6.68
CA ILE A 170 19.07 1.02 7.00
C ILE A 170 19.33 -0.19 6.08
N ILE A 171 19.59 -1.34 6.68
CA ILE A 171 19.84 -2.58 5.95
C ILE A 171 18.84 -3.63 6.43
N ALA A 172 18.18 -4.30 5.48
CA ALA A 172 17.30 -5.42 5.76
C ALA A 172 17.71 -6.62 4.90
N GLU A 173 17.87 -7.77 5.52
CA GLU A 173 18.11 -9.03 4.83
C GLU A 173 17.00 -10.03 5.16
N THR A 174 16.54 -10.73 4.15
CA THR A 174 15.45 -11.68 4.26
C THR A 174 15.78 -12.95 3.50
N TYR A 175 15.63 -14.08 4.17
CA TYR A 175 15.61 -15.40 3.55
C TYR A 175 14.16 -15.90 3.55
N SER A 176 13.61 -16.15 2.37
CA SER A 176 12.19 -16.50 2.20
C SER A 176 11.99 -17.63 1.21
N LYS A 177 10.84 -18.29 1.30
CA LYS A 177 10.33 -19.20 0.28
C LYS A 177 9.11 -18.58 -0.37
N SER A 178 9.14 -18.51 -1.69
CA SER A 178 8.03 -18.01 -2.50
C SER A 178 7.38 -19.18 -3.24
N TYR A 179 6.06 -19.24 -3.17
CA TYR A 179 5.24 -20.26 -3.81
C TYR A 179 4.24 -19.58 -4.73
N LYS A 180 4.15 -20.05 -5.98
CA LYS A 180 3.18 -19.55 -6.95
C LYS A 180 2.46 -20.72 -7.62
N ASP A 181 1.14 -20.68 -7.63
CA ASP A 181 0.27 -21.57 -8.40
C ASP A 181 -0.48 -20.70 -9.41
N PHE A 182 -0.06 -20.75 -10.68
CA PHE A 182 -0.63 -19.90 -11.73
C PHE A 182 -2.03 -20.34 -12.16
N GLU A 183 -2.35 -21.65 -12.05
CA GLU A 183 -3.68 -22.17 -12.38
C GLU A 183 -4.72 -21.72 -11.33
N LYS A 184 -4.36 -21.77 -10.05
CA LYS A 184 -5.22 -21.35 -8.94
C LYS A 184 -5.08 -19.86 -8.60
N LYS A 185 -4.16 -19.14 -9.26
CA LYS A 185 -3.85 -17.72 -8.99
C LYS A 185 -3.45 -17.43 -7.55
N ILE A 186 -2.72 -18.36 -6.92
CA ILE A 186 -2.21 -18.22 -5.55
C ILE A 186 -0.74 -17.81 -5.60
N SER A 187 -0.38 -16.83 -4.78
CA SER A 187 1.00 -16.43 -4.52
C SER A 187 1.20 -16.24 -3.03
N LYS A 188 2.22 -16.91 -2.46
CA LYS A 188 2.50 -16.86 -1.03
C LYS A 188 3.99 -16.85 -0.76
N ASP A 189 4.43 -15.83 -0.01
CA ASP A 189 5.81 -15.69 0.44
C ASP A 189 5.89 -15.99 1.93
N VAL A 190 6.77 -16.92 2.30
CA VAL A 190 7.02 -17.31 3.68
C VAL A 190 8.42 -16.84 4.07
N ILE A 191 8.49 -15.85 4.94
CA ILE A 191 9.74 -15.36 5.50
C ILE A 191 10.24 -16.39 6.50
N ILE A 192 11.36 -17.02 6.21
CA ILE A 192 11.98 -18.03 7.07
C ILE A 192 12.87 -17.38 8.11
N LYS A 193 13.72 -16.44 7.67
CA LYS A 193 14.61 -15.66 8.54
C LYS A 193 14.72 -14.24 7.99
N ARG A 194 14.80 -13.28 8.89
CA ARG A 194 15.06 -11.87 8.56
C ARG A 194 15.88 -11.19 9.64
N ARG A 195 16.62 -10.17 9.23
CA ARG A 195 17.27 -9.19 10.12
C ARG A 195 17.19 -7.81 9.50
N ASN A 196 17.16 -6.78 10.32
CA ASN A 196 17.24 -5.40 9.88
C ASN A 196 17.99 -4.56 10.92
N THR A 197 18.50 -3.42 10.50
CA THR A 197 19.21 -2.46 11.35
C THR A 197 18.30 -1.37 11.90
N ALA A 198 17.06 -1.28 11.43
CA ALA A 198 16.05 -0.36 11.92
C ALA A 198 14.96 -1.15 12.66
N ASN A 199 14.47 -0.60 13.77
CA ASN A 199 13.41 -1.23 14.55
C ASN A 199 12.04 -1.05 13.86
N PHE A 200 11.93 -1.53 12.61
CA PHE A 200 10.65 -1.54 11.92
C PHE A 200 9.75 -2.63 12.47
N LYS A 201 8.50 -2.29 12.72
CA LYS A 201 7.49 -3.30 13.02
C LYS A 201 7.44 -4.35 11.90
N PRO A 202 7.19 -5.61 12.22
CA PRO A 202 7.12 -6.71 11.24
C PRO A 202 6.21 -6.44 10.04
N GLU A 203 5.24 -5.55 10.19
CA GLU A 203 4.26 -5.18 9.18
C GLU A 203 4.84 -4.31 8.06
N TYR A 204 5.93 -3.57 8.33
CA TYR A 204 6.63 -2.74 7.33
C TYR A 204 7.74 -3.54 6.64
N ASN A 205 7.33 -4.55 5.89
CA ASN A 205 8.26 -5.42 5.20
C ASN A 205 8.74 -4.76 3.91
N LEU A 206 10.05 -4.49 3.82
CA LEU A 206 10.70 -3.99 2.62
C LEU A 206 10.74 -5.04 1.48
N ILE A 207 10.09 -6.20 1.64
CA ILE A 207 9.97 -7.26 0.62
C ILE A 207 9.35 -6.74 -0.68
N SER A 208 8.48 -5.74 -0.63
CA SER A 208 7.89 -5.17 -1.85
C SER A 208 8.93 -4.58 -2.81
N LEU A 209 10.07 -4.10 -2.29
CA LEU A 209 11.18 -3.58 -3.10
C LEU A 209 12.03 -4.70 -3.71
N SER A 210 11.91 -5.92 -3.19
CA SER A 210 12.66 -7.10 -3.62
C SER A 210 11.84 -8.08 -4.47
N SER A 211 10.63 -7.68 -4.89
CA SER A 211 9.76 -8.50 -5.72
C SER A 211 10.10 -8.36 -7.19
N PHE A 212 10.22 -9.49 -7.89
CA PHE A 212 10.46 -9.50 -9.35
C PHE A 212 9.34 -8.79 -10.11
N VAL A 213 9.73 -8.03 -11.13
CA VAL A 213 8.84 -7.36 -12.06
C VAL A 213 8.48 -8.32 -13.19
N ASN A 214 7.21 -8.47 -13.51
CA ASN A 214 6.81 -9.33 -14.61
C ASN A 214 6.85 -8.59 -15.95
N PHE A 215 7.99 -8.54 -16.61
CA PHE A 215 8.14 -7.93 -17.93
C PHE A 215 7.45 -8.69 -19.07
N TYR A 216 6.97 -9.91 -18.84
CA TYR A 216 6.12 -10.63 -19.79
C TYR A 216 4.65 -10.21 -19.72
N ALA A 217 4.22 -9.49 -18.69
CA ALA A 217 2.87 -8.94 -18.63
C ALA A 217 2.73 -7.78 -19.63
N ASP A 218 1.52 -7.54 -20.14
CA ASP A 218 1.27 -6.38 -21.01
C ASP A 218 1.39 -5.07 -20.25
N GLU A 219 1.00 -5.08 -18.98
CA GLU A 219 1.09 -3.96 -18.08
C GLU A 219 1.85 -4.29 -16.79
N ILE A 220 2.73 -3.40 -16.41
CA ILE A 220 3.54 -3.48 -15.19
C ILE A 220 3.09 -2.40 -14.21
N GLY A 221 2.56 -2.81 -13.06
CA GLY A 221 2.16 -1.89 -12.00
C GLY A 221 3.32 -1.60 -11.06
N ILE A 222 3.70 -0.33 -10.93
CA ILE A 222 4.68 0.15 -9.96
C ILE A 222 4.03 1.27 -9.16
N ASN A 223 3.86 1.06 -7.86
CA ASN A 223 3.04 1.94 -7.03
C ASN A 223 1.63 2.08 -7.64
N ASN A 224 1.14 3.29 -7.84
CA ASN A 224 -0.17 3.57 -8.46
C ASN A 224 -0.07 3.78 -9.98
N THR A 225 1.11 3.61 -10.58
CA THR A 225 1.34 3.83 -12.02
C THR A 225 1.43 2.50 -12.76
N ARG A 226 0.81 2.41 -13.93
CA ARG A 226 0.92 1.27 -14.84
C ARG A 226 1.74 1.66 -16.04
N PHE A 227 2.68 0.81 -16.36
CA PHE A 227 3.59 0.96 -17.47
C PHE A 227 3.27 -0.09 -18.52
N THR A 228 3.26 0.30 -19.78
CA THR A 228 3.25 -0.68 -20.87
C THR A 228 4.59 -1.40 -20.90
N SER A 229 4.56 -2.72 -21.00
CA SER A 229 5.78 -3.53 -21.10
C SER A 229 6.40 -3.43 -22.50
N PRO A 230 7.74 -3.47 -22.64
CA PRO A 230 8.39 -3.59 -23.96
C PRO A 230 8.14 -4.95 -24.64
N LEU A 231 7.48 -5.88 -23.99
CA LEU A 231 6.99 -7.15 -24.54
C LEU A 231 5.46 -7.27 -24.48
N SER A 232 4.72 -6.14 -24.41
CA SER A 232 3.26 -6.13 -24.50
C SER A 232 2.79 -6.53 -25.92
N GLU A 233 1.51 -6.84 -26.05
CA GLU A 233 0.92 -7.10 -27.36
C GLU A 233 1.03 -5.89 -28.30
N ASP A 234 0.96 -4.67 -27.75
CA ASP A 234 1.08 -3.40 -28.46
C ASP A 234 2.53 -2.86 -28.49
N ALA A 235 3.53 -3.70 -28.17
CA ALA A 235 4.93 -3.24 -28.03
C ALA A 235 5.48 -2.54 -29.26
N LEU A 236 5.11 -3.00 -30.48
CA LEU A 236 5.61 -2.40 -31.73
C LEU A 236 4.98 -1.03 -32.04
N ASP A 237 3.82 -0.74 -31.47
CA ASP A 237 3.15 0.57 -31.60
C ASP A 237 3.61 1.57 -30.52
N GLU A 238 4.04 1.06 -29.35
CA GLU A 238 4.33 1.86 -28.18
C GLU A 238 5.85 2.08 -27.94
N TYR A 239 6.72 1.33 -28.67
CA TYR A 239 8.16 1.37 -28.50
C TYR A 239 8.91 1.43 -29.83
N GLU A 240 10.02 2.15 -29.83
CA GLU A 240 11.08 2.01 -30.81
C GLU A 240 12.13 1.02 -30.30
N PHE A 241 12.58 0.13 -31.19
CA PHE A 241 13.57 -0.90 -30.89
C PHE A 241 14.79 -0.76 -31.81
N LYS A 242 15.97 -1.03 -31.23
CA LYS A 242 17.22 -1.01 -31.98
C LYS A 242 18.09 -2.23 -31.63
N LEU A 243 18.42 -3.03 -32.60
CA LEU A 243 19.36 -4.13 -32.42
C LEU A 243 20.80 -3.55 -32.25
N ILE A 244 21.42 -3.82 -31.10
CA ILE A 244 22.73 -3.30 -30.71
C ILE A 244 23.84 -4.30 -31.08
N SER A 245 23.66 -5.56 -30.69
CA SER A 245 24.65 -6.62 -30.89
C SER A 245 24.02 -8.01 -30.88
N ARG A 246 24.76 -8.96 -31.37
CA ARG A 246 24.53 -10.40 -31.19
C ARG A 246 25.66 -10.94 -30.33
N GLU A 247 25.36 -11.49 -29.18
CA GLU A 247 26.35 -11.87 -28.17
C GLU A 247 26.20 -13.34 -27.77
N LEU A 248 27.23 -13.88 -27.14
CA LEU A 248 27.18 -15.21 -26.55
C LEU A 248 26.75 -15.11 -25.09
N TYR A 249 25.82 -15.98 -24.67
CA TYR A 249 25.43 -16.18 -23.29
C TYR A 249 25.12 -17.66 -23.04
N ASP A 250 25.85 -18.27 -22.13
CA ASP A 250 25.67 -19.68 -21.75
C ASP A 250 25.70 -20.63 -22.97
N ASP A 251 26.73 -20.44 -23.85
CA ASP A 251 26.95 -21.20 -25.09
C ASP A 251 25.82 -21.06 -26.15
N LYS A 252 24.96 -20.02 -26.04
CA LYS A 252 23.89 -19.68 -26.98
C LYS A 252 24.00 -18.25 -27.44
N PHE A 253 23.51 -17.97 -28.64
CA PHE A 253 23.44 -16.60 -29.12
C PHE A 253 22.18 -15.88 -28.60
N ILE A 254 22.35 -14.60 -28.24
CA ILE A 254 21.32 -13.68 -27.83
C ILE A 254 21.38 -12.41 -28.67
N TYR A 255 20.22 -11.81 -28.91
CA TYR A 255 20.10 -10.48 -29.47
C TYR A 255 20.05 -9.47 -28.33
N VAL A 256 20.93 -8.48 -28.31
CA VAL A 256 20.91 -7.35 -27.40
C VAL A 256 20.17 -6.20 -28.07
N ILE A 257 19.06 -5.78 -27.49
CA ILE A 257 18.13 -4.83 -28.08
C ILE A 257 17.94 -3.66 -27.13
N GLU A 258 18.14 -2.45 -27.63
CA GLU A 258 17.75 -1.23 -26.97
C GLU A 258 16.28 -0.91 -27.27
N PHE A 259 15.54 -0.43 -26.30
CA PHE A 259 14.15 -0.04 -26.45
C PHE A 259 13.86 1.29 -25.75
N ILE A 260 12.96 2.08 -26.34
CA ILE A 260 12.46 3.32 -25.76
C ILE A 260 10.97 3.47 -26.05
N SER A 261 10.15 3.70 -25.03
CA SER A 261 8.74 4.03 -25.23
C SER A 261 8.60 5.39 -25.89
N VAL A 262 7.80 5.44 -26.95
CA VAL A 262 7.48 6.65 -27.71
C VAL A 262 6.06 7.16 -27.40
N SER A 263 5.32 6.44 -26.57
CA SER A 263 3.95 6.81 -26.19
C SER A 263 3.92 8.09 -25.37
N ASN A 264 3.07 9.02 -25.76
CA ASN A 264 2.77 10.23 -24.97
C ASN A 264 1.62 10.02 -23.99
N VAL A 265 0.90 8.93 -24.12
CA VAL A 265 -0.32 8.62 -23.36
C VAL A 265 -0.03 7.59 -22.27
N TYR A 266 0.69 6.54 -22.61
CA TYR A 266 1.01 5.45 -21.69
C TYR A 266 2.41 5.61 -21.14
N PRO A 267 2.61 5.50 -19.82
CA PRO A 267 3.95 5.40 -19.25
C PRO A 267 4.66 4.16 -19.78
N GLY A 268 5.90 4.31 -20.15
CA GLY A 268 6.72 3.23 -20.66
C GLY A 268 8.13 3.27 -20.07
N PHE A 269 8.95 2.36 -20.55
CA PHE A 269 10.34 2.20 -20.12
C PHE A 269 11.31 2.58 -21.24
N VAL A 270 12.54 2.85 -20.85
CA VAL A 270 13.71 2.91 -21.68
C VAL A 270 14.76 1.95 -21.13
N GLY A 271 15.47 1.24 -21.97
CA GLY A 271 16.47 0.30 -21.50
C GLY A 271 17.02 -0.64 -22.54
N THR A 272 17.55 -1.75 -22.07
CA THR A 272 18.11 -2.82 -22.91
C THR A 272 17.54 -4.17 -22.48
N MET A 273 17.33 -5.06 -23.43
CA MET A 273 16.97 -6.45 -23.17
C MET A 273 17.74 -7.40 -24.04
N SER A 274 17.86 -8.65 -23.59
CA SER A 274 18.49 -9.71 -24.34
C SER A 274 17.53 -10.86 -24.57
N ILE A 275 17.39 -11.27 -25.83
CA ILE A 275 16.44 -12.29 -26.29
C ILE A 275 17.23 -13.42 -26.94
N LEU A 276 16.92 -14.68 -26.58
CA LEU A 276 17.54 -15.86 -27.20
C LEU A 276 17.19 -15.94 -28.68
N GLU A 277 18.18 -16.25 -29.50
CA GLU A 277 18.02 -16.36 -30.96
C GLU A 277 17.09 -17.53 -31.36
N GLU A 278 17.18 -18.66 -30.66
CA GLU A 278 16.46 -19.88 -31.06
C GLU A 278 15.01 -19.90 -30.58
N SER A 279 14.75 -19.48 -29.32
CA SER A 279 13.47 -19.63 -28.63
C SER A 279 12.75 -18.32 -28.35
N TYR A 280 13.39 -17.19 -28.61
CA TYR A 280 12.86 -15.84 -28.38
C TYR A 280 12.43 -15.57 -26.93
N GLU A 281 13.07 -16.25 -25.97
CA GLU A 281 12.84 -16.04 -24.55
C GLU A 281 13.74 -14.91 -24.02
N LEU A 282 13.21 -14.13 -23.06
CA LEU A 282 13.96 -13.09 -22.37
C LEU A 282 15.00 -13.72 -21.44
N THR A 283 16.25 -13.28 -21.55
CA THR A 283 17.37 -13.72 -20.70
C THR A 283 17.87 -12.63 -19.78
N TYR A 284 17.65 -11.38 -20.16
CA TYR A 284 18.08 -10.21 -19.42
C TYR A 284 17.21 -9.01 -19.77
N ILE A 285 16.93 -8.18 -18.81
CA ILE A 285 16.35 -6.86 -19.04
C ILE A 285 16.89 -5.86 -18.01
N LYS A 286 17.24 -4.68 -18.49
CA LYS A 286 17.53 -3.50 -17.69
C LYS A 286 16.64 -2.38 -18.17
N ALA A 287 15.79 -1.87 -17.27
CA ALA A 287 14.75 -0.94 -17.63
C ALA A 287 14.60 0.15 -16.56
N LYS A 288 14.33 1.37 -17.01
CA LYS A 288 13.91 2.48 -16.16
C LYS A 288 12.72 3.20 -16.81
N PRO A 289 11.85 3.87 -16.06
CA PRO A 289 10.82 4.73 -16.61
C PRO A 289 11.40 5.78 -17.56
N THR A 290 10.65 6.16 -18.58
CA THR A 290 11.06 7.20 -19.55
C THR A 290 11.24 8.57 -18.92
N SER A 291 10.62 8.83 -17.75
CA SER A 291 10.81 10.04 -16.96
C SER A 291 10.79 9.70 -15.47
N ASP A 292 11.61 10.38 -14.70
CA ASP A 292 11.72 10.22 -13.24
C ASP A 292 10.43 10.61 -12.49
N ASP A 293 9.58 11.40 -13.11
CA ASP A 293 8.36 11.89 -12.49
C ASP A 293 7.15 10.94 -12.66
N LEU A 294 7.32 9.81 -13.34
CA LEU A 294 6.22 8.87 -13.63
C LEU A 294 5.76 8.10 -12.40
N ILE A 295 6.61 7.97 -11.39
CA ILE A 295 6.28 7.30 -10.14
C ILE A 295 6.33 8.33 -9.01
N GLU A 296 5.23 8.44 -8.29
CA GLU A 296 5.12 9.42 -7.21
C GLU A 296 6.14 9.16 -6.10
N PHE A 297 6.88 10.21 -5.71
CA PHE A 297 7.96 10.22 -4.71
C PHE A 297 9.19 9.37 -5.03
N ILE A 298 9.20 8.64 -6.14
CA ILE A 298 10.33 7.81 -6.53
C ILE A 298 10.90 8.34 -7.84
N SER A 299 12.16 8.67 -7.84
CA SER A 299 12.92 9.05 -9.02
C SER A 299 14.10 8.11 -9.23
N ASN A 300 14.68 8.14 -10.42
CA ASN A 300 15.83 7.31 -10.78
C ASN A 300 15.64 5.80 -10.50
N ILE A 301 14.38 5.30 -10.59
CA ILE A 301 14.14 3.88 -10.40
C ILE A 301 14.66 3.10 -11.63
N GLU A 302 15.44 2.08 -11.36
CA GLU A 302 16.00 1.18 -12.36
C GLU A 302 15.83 -0.26 -11.91
N PHE A 303 15.42 -1.12 -12.84
CA PHE A 303 15.28 -2.56 -12.64
C PHE A 303 16.28 -3.28 -13.54
N GLU A 304 16.95 -4.27 -12.99
CA GLU A 304 17.78 -5.20 -13.73
C GLU A 304 17.37 -6.61 -13.34
N GLU A 305 16.91 -7.40 -14.31
CA GLU A 305 16.52 -8.80 -14.09
C GLU A 305 17.30 -9.73 -15.02
N LYS A 306 17.70 -10.88 -14.46
CA LYS A 306 18.30 -11.98 -15.23
C LYS A 306 17.43 -13.22 -15.13
N PHE A 307 17.37 -13.95 -16.22
CA PHE A 307 16.61 -15.17 -16.35
C PHE A 307 17.55 -16.32 -16.63
N GLU A 308 17.35 -17.46 -15.96
CA GLU A 308 18.17 -18.66 -16.14
C GLU A 308 17.29 -19.92 -16.00
N LYS A 309 17.78 -21.05 -16.50
CA LYS A 309 17.06 -22.33 -16.39
C LYS A 309 17.25 -23.04 -15.05
N MET A 310 18.32 -22.77 -14.29
CA MET A 310 18.59 -23.33 -12.96
C MET A 310 18.17 -24.81 -12.79
N ASN A 311 18.72 -25.69 -13.61
CA ASN A 311 18.38 -27.13 -13.60
C ASN A 311 16.90 -27.42 -13.91
N SER A 312 16.28 -26.57 -14.74
CA SER A 312 14.92 -26.75 -15.29
C SER A 312 14.93 -26.56 -16.80
N ASP A 313 13.83 -26.89 -17.47
CA ASP A 313 13.68 -26.64 -18.91
C ASP A 313 13.16 -25.22 -19.23
N TYR A 314 12.90 -24.42 -18.18
CA TYR A 314 12.22 -23.13 -18.30
C TYR A 314 13.14 -21.98 -17.90
N TRP A 315 13.11 -20.88 -18.67
CA TRP A 315 13.72 -19.62 -18.28
C TRP A 315 12.85 -18.94 -17.23
N TYR A 316 13.44 -18.59 -16.09
CA TYR A 316 12.74 -17.95 -14.98
C TYR A 316 13.64 -16.87 -14.36
N PRO A 317 13.07 -15.75 -13.86
CA PRO A 317 13.88 -14.71 -13.24
C PRO A 317 14.58 -15.22 -11.97
N THR A 318 15.89 -15.00 -11.90
CA THR A 318 16.77 -15.55 -10.86
C THR A 318 17.61 -14.49 -10.15
N LEU A 319 17.74 -13.31 -10.75
CA LEU A 319 18.33 -12.12 -10.13
C LEU A 319 17.44 -10.92 -10.38
N LEU A 320 17.22 -10.12 -9.34
CA LEU A 320 16.67 -8.78 -9.43
C LEU A 320 17.61 -7.81 -8.72
N ASN A 321 18.01 -6.76 -9.40
CA ASN A 321 18.57 -5.55 -8.82
C ASN A 321 17.58 -4.40 -9.06
N THR A 322 17.23 -3.69 -8.00
CA THR A 322 16.41 -2.47 -8.08
C THR A 322 17.14 -1.35 -7.38
N THR A 323 17.21 -0.19 -8.00
CA THR A 323 17.70 1.04 -7.37
C THR A 323 16.67 2.14 -7.57
N GLY A 324 16.58 3.07 -6.64
CA GLY A 324 15.68 4.21 -6.75
C GLY A 324 15.95 5.24 -5.68
N GLN A 325 15.44 6.44 -5.88
CA GLN A 325 15.53 7.56 -4.94
C GLN A 325 14.13 7.97 -4.51
N LEU A 326 13.90 8.01 -3.21
CA LEU A 326 12.72 8.64 -2.62
C LEU A 326 13.04 10.11 -2.41
N LYS A 327 12.22 10.99 -2.94
CA LYS A 327 12.35 12.44 -2.77
C LYS A 327 11.02 13.02 -2.32
N VAL A 328 10.97 13.59 -1.13
CA VAL A 328 9.80 14.27 -0.59
C VAL A 328 10.17 15.71 -0.27
N GLU A 329 9.54 16.64 -0.96
CA GLU A 329 9.67 18.08 -0.72
C GLU A 329 8.44 18.56 0.03
N LEU A 330 8.65 19.26 1.14
CA LEU A 330 7.59 19.86 1.94
C LEU A 330 7.78 21.38 2.00
N LEU A 331 6.67 22.14 2.05
CA LEU A 331 6.64 23.59 2.17
C LEU A 331 7.53 24.29 1.12
N ALA A 332 7.32 23.96 -0.16
CA ALA A 332 8.04 24.54 -1.30
C ALA A 332 9.58 24.39 -1.21
N GLY A 333 10.05 23.24 -0.72
CA GLY A 333 11.48 22.92 -0.58
C GLY A 333 12.14 23.46 0.70
N MET A 334 11.34 23.98 1.65
CA MET A 334 11.90 24.33 2.97
C MET A 334 12.33 23.09 3.76
N PHE A 335 11.74 21.94 3.47
CA PHE A 335 12.11 20.65 4.04
C PHE A 335 12.20 19.62 2.92
N ASP A 336 13.42 19.21 2.61
CA ASP A 336 13.70 18.20 1.63
C ASP A 336 14.13 16.90 2.31
N PHE A 337 13.43 15.83 2.02
CA PHE A 337 13.82 14.49 2.43
C PHE A 337 14.22 13.69 1.20
N THR A 338 15.38 13.08 1.26
CA THR A 338 15.86 12.17 0.23
C THR A 338 16.29 10.83 0.84
N ALA A 339 15.97 9.74 0.17
CA ALA A 339 16.49 8.43 0.51
C ALA A 339 16.86 7.68 -0.76
N THR A 340 18.05 7.08 -0.78
CA THR A 340 18.44 6.19 -1.87
C THR A 340 18.19 4.76 -1.42
N ALA A 341 17.38 4.03 -2.16
CA ALA A 341 17.09 2.63 -1.90
C ALA A 341 17.73 1.74 -2.97
N SER A 342 18.32 0.65 -2.54
CA SER A 342 18.77 -0.43 -3.43
C SER A 342 18.32 -1.77 -2.88
N ALA A 343 17.87 -2.65 -3.75
CA ALA A 343 17.47 -4.00 -3.40
C ALA A 343 18.10 -4.99 -4.37
N MET A 344 18.64 -6.07 -3.82
CA MET A 344 19.13 -7.21 -4.61
C MET A 344 18.43 -8.47 -4.10
N THR A 345 17.82 -9.21 -5.02
CA THR A 345 17.20 -10.52 -4.73
C THR A 345 17.82 -11.58 -5.62
N VAL A 346 18.26 -12.65 -4.99
CA VAL A 346 18.87 -13.80 -5.65
C VAL A 346 18.03 -15.04 -5.36
N VAL A 347 17.72 -15.80 -6.40
CA VAL A 347 17.12 -17.12 -6.29
C VAL A 347 18.23 -18.12 -5.98
N GLU A 348 18.19 -18.72 -4.80
CA GLU A 348 19.12 -19.77 -4.37
C GLU A 348 18.73 -21.13 -4.94
N ASP A 349 17.43 -21.46 -4.86
CA ASP A 349 16.87 -22.73 -5.31
C ASP A 349 15.55 -22.50 -6.04
N LEU A 350 15.31 -23.25 -7.12
CA LEU A 350 14.14 -23.09 -7.99
C LEU A 350 13.58 -24.47 -8.38
N LYS A 351 12.30 -24.69 -8.10
CA LYS A 351 11.56 -25.87 -8.54
C LYS A 351 10.34 -25.44 -9.34
N ILE A 352 10.26 -25.87 -10.57
CA ILE A 352 9.16 -25.57 -11.50
C ILE A 352 8.33 -26.83 -11.73
N ASN A 353 7.00 -26.65 -11.78
CA ASN A 353 6.02 -27.73 -12.04
C ASN A 353 6.11 -28.90 -11.06
N GLN A 354 6.53 -28.63 -9.82
CA GLN A 354 6.51 -29.59 -8.72
C GLN A 354 5.27 -29.36 -7.83
N PRO A 355 4.77 -30.41 -7.13
CA PRO A 355 3.70 -30.24 -6.16
C PRO A 355 4.08 -29.25 -5.07
N LEU A 356 3.20 -28.31 -4.77
CA LEU A 356 3.39 -27.33 -3.71
C LEU A 356 2.83 -27.86 -2.37
N PRO A 357 3.35 -27.40 -1.23
CA PRO A 357 2.85 -27.79 0.09
C PRO A 357 1.39 -27.40 0.31
N ASP A 358 0.58 -28.26 0.92
CA ASP A 358 -0.84 -27.99 1.21
C ASP A 358 -1.06 -26.73 2.07
N SER A 359 -0.05 -26.36 2.85
CA SER A 359 -0.11 -25.18 3.73
C SER A 359 -0.27 -23.85 2.99
N ILE A 360 0.11 -23.78 1.71
CA ILE A 360 -0.03 -22.55 0.92
C ILE A 360 -1.49 -22.27 0.56
N TYR A 361 -2.30 -23.32 0.45
CA TYR A 361 -3.73 -23.22 0.11
C TYR A 361 -4.60 -22.87 1.32
N LYS A 362 -4.01 -22.85 2.53
CA LYS A 362 -4.67 -22.36 3.73
C LYS A 362 -4.46 -20.87 3.85
N ASN A 363 -5.55 -20.10 4.00
CA ASN A 363 -5.55 -18.64 4.05
C ASN A 363 -4.82 -18.02 2.84
N PRO A 364 -5.34 -18.20 1.61
CA PRO A 364 -4.70 -17.73 0.38
C PRO A 364 -4.63 -16.19 0.27
N GLU A 365 -5.45 -15.48 1.05
CA GLU A 365 -5.46 -14.02 1.16
C GLU A 365 -4.20 -13.46 1.84
N ARG A 366 -3.54 -14.23 2.69
CA ARG A 366 -2.27 -13.83 3.33
C ARG A 366 -1.10 -14.12 2.41
N ARG A 367 -0.74 -13.13 1.59
CA ARG A 367 0.34 -13.26 0.60
C ARG A 367 1.72 -13.36 1.24
N VAL A 368 1.95 -12.68 2.36
CA VAL A 368 3.24 -12.69 3.08
C VAL A 368 3.01 -13.16 4.52
N VAL A 369 3.77 -14.18 4.93
CA VAL A 369 3.71 -14.75 6.28
C VAL A 369 5.13 -14.89 6.82
N ALA A 370 5.37 -14.46 8.06
CA ALA A 370 6.65 -14.72 8.74
C ALA A 370 6.56 -16.00 9.58
N ALA A 371 7.60 -16.82 9.55
CA ALA A 371 7.75 -17.93 10.47
C ALA A 371 7.83 -17.40 11.93
N PRO A 372 7.33 -18.16 12.92
CA PRO A 372 7.33 -17.70 14.32
C PRO A 372 8.72 -17.35 14.86
N ASP A 373 9.76 -17.96 14.30
CA ASP A 373 11.16 -17.76 14.66
C ASP A 373 11.97 -16.96 13.61
N ALA A 374 11.28 -16.22 12.74
CA ALA A 374 11.92 -15.46 11.65
C ALA A 374 12.95 -14.43 12.17
N ASP A 375 12.71 -13.86 13.35
CA ASP A 375 13.57 -12.84 13.96
C ASP A 375 14.66 -13.42 14.90
N SER A 376 14.73 -14.75 15.05
CA SER A 376 15.59 -15.42 16.03
C SER A 376 16.88 -16.02 15.45
N ALA A 377 17.27 -15.68 14.22
CA ALA A 377 18.45 -16.27 13.58
C ALA A 377 19.76 -15.76 14.20
N ALA A 378 20.62 -16.68 14.63
CA ALA A 378 21.94 -16.35 15.12
C ALA A 378 22.82 -15.71 14.02
N THR A 379 23.81 -14.93 14.43
CA THR A 379 24.80 -14.29 13.52
C THR A 379 25.49 -15.32 12.61
N GLU A 380 25.70 -16.53 13.09
CA GLU A 380 26.27 -17.65 12.33
C GLU A 380 25.40 -18.08 11.14
N PHE A 381 24.06 -18.06 11.27
CA PHE A 381 23.16 -18.30 10.17
C PHE A 381 23.41 -17.33 9.01
N TRP A 382 23.50 -16.04 9.30
CA TRP A 382 23.73 -15.02 8.28
C TRP A 382 25.13 -15.09 7.67
N ALA A 383 26.14 -15.45 8.45
CA ALA A 383 27.49 -15.68 7.93
C ALA A 383 27.52 -16.80 6.90
N ASN A 384 26.75 -17.86 7.11
CA ASN A 384 26.76 -19.05 6.27
C ASN A 384 25.71 -19.07 5.15
N SER A 385 24.59 -18.37 5.32
CA SER A 385 23.44 -18.42 4.38
C SER A 385 23.33 -17.18 3.47
N SER A 386 24.04 -16.09 3.77
CA SER A 386 24.00 -14.88 2.94
C SER A 386 24.65 -15.12 1.58
N LEU A 387 23.85 -15.02 0.50
CA LEU A 387 24.32 -15.10 -0.90
C LEU A 387 24.88 -13.78 -1.41
N ILE A 388 24.61 -12.68 -0.70
CA ILE A 388 25.07 -11.34 -1.06
C ILE A 388 26.15 -10.93 -0.06
N ASN A 389 27.30 -10.54 -0.58
CA ASN A 389 28.44 -10.20 0.28
C ASN A 389 28.09 -9.01 1.20
N THR A 390 28.54 -9.11 2.46
CA THR A 390 28.39 -8.06 3.45
C THR A 390 29.71 -7.29 3.56
N THR A 391 29.68 -5.99 3.34
CA THR A 391 30.86 -5.12 3.46
C THR A 391 31.29 -4.97 4.93
N ASP A 392 32.51 -4.51 5.17
CA ASP A 392 33.04 -4.28 6.52
C ASP A 392 32.19 -3.24 7.26
N LYS A 393 31.78 -2.17 6.57
CA LYS A 393 30.89 -1.13 7.12
C LYS A 393 29.54 -1.73 7.52
N GLU A 394 28.94 -2.57 6.69
CA GLU A 394 27.69 -3.22 7.01
C GLU A 394 27.80 -4.17 8.21
N ARG A 395 28.92 -4.89 8.33
CA ARG A 395 29.18 -5.73 9.51
C ARG A 395 29.27 -4.91 10.79
N GLU A 396 29.92 -3.76 10.74
CA GLU A 396 29.98 -2.83 11.86
C GLU A 396 28.60 -2.34 12.28
N ILE A 397 27.77 -1.94 11.32
CA ILE A 397 26.38 -1.50 11.54
C ILE A 397 25.56 -2.61 12.20
N TYR A 398 25.62 -3.85 11.71
CA TYR A 398 24.94 -4.99 12.34
C TYR A 398 25.41 -5.24 13.78
N THR A 399 26.72 -5.17 14.03
CA THR A 399 27.27 -5.39 15.36
C THR A 399 26.77 -4.32 16.35
N LYS A 400 26.75 -3.07 15.93
CA LYS A 400 26.22 -1.95 16.71
C LYS A 400 24.72 -2.13 16.98
N THR A 401 23.94 -2.51 15.97
CA THR A 401 22.48 -2.76 16.09
C THR A 401 22.19 -3.91 17.05
N ASP A 402 22.92 -5.03 16.96
CA ASP A 402 22.77 -6.18 17.86
C ASP A 402 23.08 -5.83 19.32
N SER A 403 24.04 -4.94 19.55
CA SER A 403 24.38 -4.45 20.88
C SER A 403 23.26 -3.58 21.47
N LEU A 404 22.71 -2.67 20.66
CA LEU A 404 21.57 -1.83 21.04
C LEU A 404 20.30 -2.66 21.27
N ALA A 405 20.03 -3.64 20.42
CA ALA A 405 18.87 -4.52 20.60
C ALA A 405 18.93 -5.28 21.92
N LYS A 406 20.12 -5.73 22.36
CA LYS A 406 20.31 -6.36 23.68
C LYS A 406 20.09 -5.38 24.82
N GLU A 407 20.54 -4.15 24.68
CA GLU A 407 20.34 -3.09 25.68
C GLU A 407 18.86 -2.72 25.78
N PHE A 408 18.16 -2.55 24.66
CA PHE A 408 16.72 -2.30 24.64
C PHE A 408 15.90 -3.49 25.17
N ALA A 409 16.26 -4.73 24.84
CA ALA A 409 15.62 -5.91 25.41
C ALA A 409 15.82 -6.00 26.94
N ALA A 410 16.97 -5.59 27.45
CA ALA A 410 17.20 -5.49 28.87
C ALA A 410 16.34 -4.39 29.54
N LEU A 411 16.16 -3.25 28.87
CA LEU A 411 15.27 -2.18 29.31
C LEU A 411 13.78 -2.57 29.19
N ASP A 412 13.39 -3.27 28.13
CA ASP A 412 12.02 -3.78 27.95
C ASP A 412 11.67 -4.89 28.96
N SER A 413 12.63 -5.74 29.33
CA SER A 413 12.41 -6.74 30.40
C SER A 413 12.13 -6.10 31.77
N VAL A 414 12.64 -4.90 32.01
CA VAL A 414 12.28 -4.08 33.19
C VAL A 414 10.91 -3.42 33.02
N ARG A 415 10.43 -3.27 31.79
CA ARG A 415 9.12 -2.71 31.43
C ARG A 415 8.02 -3.75 31.21
N GLU A 416 8.33 -5.05 31.13
CA GLU A 416 7.32 -6.12 31.08
C GLU A 416 6.52 -6.13 32.39
N GLY A 417 5.43 -5.39 32.40
CA GLY A 417 4.52 -5.18 33.54
C GLY A 417 3.97 -3.77 33.58
N SER A 418 4.49 -2.82 32.83
CA SER A 418 3.96 -1.47 32.75
C SER A 418 3.03 -1.34 31.53
N PHE A 419 1.76 -1.05 31.79
CA PHE A 419 0.83 -0.60 30.75
C PHE A 419 1.36 0.68 30.12
N LYS A 420 1.21 0.79 28.77
CA LYS A 420 1.53 2.03 28.08
C LYS A 420 0.42 3.03 28.29
N PHE A 421 0.78 4.22 28.69
CA PHE A 421 -0.11 5.34 28.85
C PHE A 421 0.18 6.33 27.70
N ASP A 422 -0.83 6.61 26.91
CA ASP A 422 -0.80 7.64 25.87
C ASP A 422 -1.91 8.64 26.13
N TYR A 423 -1.79 9.85 25.63
CA TYR A 423 -2.83 10.86 25.74
C TYR A 423 -2.83 11.77 24.50
N SER A 424 -4.02 12.21 24.14
CA SER A 424 -4.22 13.22 23.11
C SER A 424 -5.01 14.40 23.63
N PRO A 425 -4.76 15.63 23.15
CA PRO A 425 -5.60 16.76 23.49
C PRO A 425 -6.99 16.57 22.89
N TYR A 426 -8.03 16.89 23.65
CA TYR A 426 -9.40 16.97 23.17
C TYR A 426 -9.74 18.45 22.93
N LEU A 427 -9.89 18.80 21.66
CA LEU A 427 -10.23 20.17 21.25
C LEU A 427 -11.44 20.13 20.33
N ARG A 428 -12.47 20.92 20.63
CA ARG A 428 -13.66 21.05 19.81
C ARG A 428 -14.18 22.48 19.87
N LEU A 429 -14.73 22.95 18.76
CA LEU A 429 -15.41 24.22 18.68
C LEU A 429 -16.74 24.03 17.97
N ASN A 430 -17.83 24.46 18.60
CA ASN A 430 -19.15 24.51 18.00
C ASN A 430 -19.98 25.67 18.60
N ARG A 431 -21.13 25.98 18.00
CA ARG A 431 -21.95 27.13 18.43
C ARG A 431 -22.68 26.98 19.75
N VAL A 432 -22.89 25.76 20.25
CA VAL A 432 -23.61 25.50 21.47
C VAL A 432 -22.67 25.44 22.67
N ASP A 433 -21.51 24.85 22.53
CA ASP A 433 -20.50 24.68 23.56
C ASP A 433 -19.45 25.79 23.59
N GLY A 434 -19.26 26.48 22.45
CA GLY A 434 -18.11 27.30 22.24
C GLY A 434 -16.83 26.45 22.14
N PHE A 435 -15.77 26.90 22.76
CA PHE A 435 -14.51 26.18 22.80
C PHE A 435 -14.53 25.13 23.92
N THR A 436 -14.32 23.87 23.57
CA THR A 436 -14.24 22.74 24.50
C THR A 436 -12.81 22.24 24.54
N ILE A 437 -12.22 22.19 25.72
CA ILE A 437 -10.83 21.77 25.96
C ILE A 437 -10.82 20.59 26.91
N GLY A 438 -10.00 19.60 26.62
CA GLY A 438 -9.85 18.43 27.45
C GLY A 438 -8.67 17.57 27.08
N ILE A 439 -8.69 16.36 27.59
CA ILE A 439 -7.66 15.35 27.42
C ILE A 439 -8.32 13.98 27.20
N SER A 440 -7.75 13.20 26.32
CA SER A 440 -8.18 11.83 26.03
C SER A 440 -7.03 10.86 26.32
N PRO A 441 -6.94 10.35 27.56
CA PRO A 441 -5.97 9.32 27.91
C PRO A 441 -6.40 7.95 27.35
N MET A 442 -5.42 7.20 26.90
CA MET A 442 -5.55 5.82 26.45
C MET A 442 -4.59 4.93 27.21
N LEU A 443 -5.10 3.79 27.68
CA LEU A 443 -4.30 2.78 28.35
C LEU A 443 -4.15 1.56 27.43
N GLU A 444 -2.92 1.26 27.04
CA GLU A 444 -2.63 0.02 26.32
C GLU A 444 -2.25 -1.06 27.36
N ILE A 445 -3.26 -1.81 27.83
CA ILE A 445 -3.11 -2.85 28.85
C ILE A 445 -2.63 -4.15 28.19
N SER A 446 -3.16 -4.45 27.02
CA SER A 446 -2.75 -5.63 26.23
C SER A 446 -3.17 -5.46 24.78
N ARG A 447 -2.64 -6.29 23.88
CA ARG A 447 -3.12 -6.34 22.48
C ARG A 447 -4.61 -6.68 22.34
N TYR A 448 -5.24 -7.15 23.41
CA TYR A 448 -6.64 -7.59 23.42
C TYR A 448 -7.58 -6.59 24.10
N PHE A 449 -7.08 -5.67 24.92
CA PHE A 449 -7.92 -4.79 25.72
C PHE A 449 -7.25 -3.43 25.94
N ASN A 450 -7.81 -2.38 25.32
CA ASN A 450 -7.30 -1.01 25.35
C ASN A 450 -8.45 -0.05 25.69
N PRO A 451 -8.61 0.37 26.95
CA PRO A 451 -9.57 1.37 27.33
C PRO A 451 -9.10 2.78 27.02
N GLU A 452 -9.99 3.57 26.46
CA GLU A 452 -9.84 4.98 26.15
C GLU A 452 -10.78 5.78 27.07
N PHE A 453 -10.31 6.89 27.58
CA PHE A 453 -11.10 7.82 28.39
C PHE A 453 -11.05 9.19 27.76
N PHE A 454 -12.01 10.04 28.06
CA PHE A 454 -11.86 11.47 27.80
C PHE A 454 -12.54 12.27 28.90
N GLY A 455 -12.00 13.48 29.13
CA GLY A 455 -12.60 14.47 30.00
C GLY A 455 -12.37 15.85 29.40
N ALA A 456 -13.43 16.64 29.26
CA ALA A 456 -13.36 17.94 28.62
C ALA A 456 -14.34 18.94 29.26
N TYR A 457 -14.01 20.21 29.18
CA TYR A 457 -14.83 21.31 29.65
C TYR A 457 -15.17 22.27 28.52
N ALA A 458 -16.47 22.54 28.37
CA ALA A 458 -16.99 23.46 27.38
C ALA A 458 -17.16 24.86 27.99
N ILE A 459 -16.35 25.80 27.51
CA ILE A 459 -16.19 27.13 28.16
C ILE A 459 -17.47 27.98 28.09
N THR A 460 -18.20 27.90 26.99
CA THR A 460 -19.37 28.79 26.79
C THR A 460 -20.65 28.20 27.40
N SER A 461 -20.83 26.87 27.28
CA SER A 461 -22.00 26.20 27.83
C SER A 461 -21.86 25.83 29.30
N ASP A 462 -20.67 26.01 29.90
CA ASP A 462 -20.35 25.66 31.30
C ASP A 462 -20.67 24.19 31.62
N ASN A 463 -20.32 23.29 30.69
CA ASN A 463 -20.60 21.87 30.81
C ASN A 463 -19.34 21.02 30.86
N TRP A 464 -19.38 19.99 31.68
CA TRP A 464 -18.36 18.93 31.65
C TRP A 464 -18.82 17.78 30.78
N TYR A 465 -17.89 17.33 29.91
CA TYR A 465 -18.04 16.16 29.07
C TYR A 465 -17.02 15.12 29.45
N PHE A 466 -17.43 13.88 29.49
CA PHE A 466 -16.57 12.78 29.85
C PHE A 466 -17.08 11.47 29.28
N GLY A 467 -16.19 10.49 29.14
CA GLY A 467 -16.54 9.18 28.66
C GLY A 467 -15.41 8.17 28.81
N ALA A 468 -15.79 6.92 28.66
CA ALA A 468 -14.90 5.79 28.65
C ALA A 468 -15.36 4.81 27.56
N LYS A 469 -14.42 4.31 26.77
CA LYS A 469 -14.63 3.27 25.77
C LYS A 469 -13.62 2.16 25.97
N ALA A 470 -14.07 0.93 25.87
CA ALA A 470 -13.18 -0.23 25.88
C ALA A 470 -13.46 -1.08 24.64
N LYS A 471 -12.40 -1.45 23.96
CA LYS A 471 -12.43 -2.40 22.84
C LYS A 471 -11.65 -3.63 23.24
N SER A 472 -12.26 -4.80 23.04
CA SER A 472 -11.64 -6.08 23.31
C SER A 472 -11.66 -6.96 22.07
N ARG A 473 -10.48 -7.48 21.68
CA ARG A 473 -10.38 -8.51 20.65
C ARG A 473 -10.55 -9.86 21.32
N ILE A 474 -11.74 -10.47 21.17
CA ILE A 474 -12.06 -11.78 21.73
C ILE A 474 -11.37 -12.88 20.92
N LEU A 475 -11.44 -12.77 19.58
CA LEU A 475 -10.80 -13.64 18.59
C LEU A 475 -10.26 -12.75 17.46
N ASP A 476 -9.42 -13.27 16.59
CA ASP A 476 -8.87 -12.50 15.47
C ASP A 476 -9.95 -11.92 14.54
N TYR A 477 -11.09 -12.58 14.47
CA TYR A 477 -12.25 -12.19 13.66
C TYR A 477 -13.42 -11.62 14.47
N LEU A 478 -13.33 -11.55 15.81
CA LEU A 478 -14.41 -11.11 16.68
C LEU A 478 -13.90 -10.08 17.70
N GLN A 479 -14.51 -8.89 17.66
CA GLN A 479 -14.26 -7.79 18.60
C GLN A 479 -15.54 -7.42 19.32
N ALA A 480 -15.43 -7.09 20.61
CA ALA A 480 -16.47 -6.44 21.37
C ALA A 480 -16.06 -5.02 21.74
N ASP A 481 -17.02 -4.12 21.76
CA ASP A 481 -16.85 -2.76 22.26
C ASP A 481 -17.97 -2.42 23.25
N ILE A 482 -17.61 -1.62 24.25
CA ILE A 482 -18.56 -1.01 25.18
C ILE A 482 -18.10 0.42 25.48
N GLY A 483 -19.02 1.34 25.57
CA GLY A 483 -18.76 2.73 25.86
C GLY A 483 -19.81 3.36 26.74
N PHE A 484 -19.38 4.37 27.46
CA PHE A 484 -20.24 5.35 28.15
C PHE A 484 -19.74 6.74 27.76
N GLU A 485 -20.67 7.64 27.47
CA GLU A 485 -20.31 9.00 27.06
C GLU A 485 -21.39 10.00 27.46
N ARG A 486 -20.98 11.10 28.10
CA ARG A 486 -21.74 12.33 28.19
C ARG A 486 -21.09 13.38 27.28
N ASN A 487 -21.79 13.81 26.25
CA ASN A 487 -21.27 14.75 25.28
C ASN A 487 -22.39 15.46 24.49
N THR A 488 -22.08 16.55 23.81
CA THR A 488 -22.97 17.08 22.78
C THR A 488 -22.69 16.36 21.46
N ASN A 489 -23.76 15.95 20.80
CA ASN A 489 -23.71 15.25 19.51
C ASN A 489 -24.46 16.03 18.44
N PRO A 490 -24.00 16.01 17.18
CA PRO A 490 -24.74 16.62 16.09
C PRO A 490 -25.96 15.76 15.71
N LEU A 491 -27.01 16.41 15.32
CA LEU A 491 -28.20 15.81 14.72
C LEU A 491 -27.83 15.24 13.33
N SER A 492 -27.47 13.97 13.27
CA SER A 492 -27.12 13.30 12.01
C SER A 492 -27.15 11.78 12.17
N VAL A 493 -27.93 11.11 11.39
CA VAL A 493 -27.95 9.64 11.35
C VAL A 493 -26.75 9.08 10.58
N ASN A 494 -26.10 9.84 9.72
CA ASN A 494 -25.27 9.29 8.67
C ASN A 494 -23.76 9.48 8.79
N ASN A 495 -23.20 10.20 9.81
CA ASN A 495 -21.74 10.40 9.84
C ASN A 495 -21.14 10.79 11.19
N ASN A 496 -20.24 9.93 11.68
CA ASN A 496 -19.37 10.22 12.83
C ASN A 496 -18.15 11.14 12.47
N SER A 497 -17.90 11.39 11.19
CA SER A 497 -16.79 12.24 10.74
C SER A 497 -17.08 13.75 10.82
N ASP A 498 -18.30 14.11 11.12
CA ASP A 498 -18.77 15.49 11.04
C ASP A 498 -18.31 16.37 12.22
N ILE A 499 -17.80 15.79 13.31
CA ILE A 499 -17.38 16.54 14.51
C ILE A 499 -16.11 17.39 14.24
N LEU A 500 -15.13 16.85 13.56
CA LEU A 500 -13.92 17.59 13.14
C LEU A 500 -14.26 18.69 12.14
N LEU A 501 -15.17 18.38 11.22
CA LEU A 501 -15.68 19.34 10.23
C LEU A 501 -16.44 20.49 10.86
N SER A 502 -17.26 20.20 11.88
CA SER A 502 -17.96 21.21 12.66
C SER A 502 -16.98 22.19 13.32
N SER A 503 -15.90 21.72 13.90
CA SER A 503 -14.89 22.59 14.51
C SER A 503 -14.21 23.47 13.46
N ALA A 504 -13.88 22.93 12.29
CA ALA A 504 -13.29 23.72 11.19
C ALA A 504 -14.27 24.76 10.65
N THR A 505 -15.56 24.41 10.45
CA THR A 505 -16.56 25.38 9.97
C THR A 505 -16.90 26.45 10.98
N SER A 506 -16.86 26.12 12.26
CA SER A 506 -17.08 27.08 13.34
C SER A 506 -15.97 28.12 13.43
N LEU A 507 -14.73 27.80 13.02
CA LEU A 507 -13.65 28.78 12.84
C LEU A 507 -13.99 29.84 11.77
N PHE A 508 -14.79 29.49 10.76
CA PHE A 508 -15.25 30.39 9.70
C PHE A 508 -16.65 30.95 9.95
N VAL A 509 -17.14 30.87 11.20
CA VAL A 509 -18.43 31.42 11.64
C VAL A 509 -19.65 30.76 10.99
N ARG A 510 -19.54 29.50 10.57
CA ARG A 510 -20.65 28.74 10.01
C ARG A 510 -20.73 27.36 10.66
N ASP A 511 -21.53 27.23 11.69
CA ASP A 511 -21.90 25.90 12.24
C ASP A 511 -23.23 25.48 11.62
N TYR A 512 -23.20 24.46 10.79
CA TYR A 512 -24.34 23.95 10.04
C TYR A 512 -25.13 22.88 10.80
N TYR A 513 -24.58 22.35 11.90
CA TYR A 513 -25.18 21.26 12.65
C TYR A 513 -26.18 21.75 13.69
N ASP A 514 -27.21 20.96 13.96
CA ASP A 514 -28.02 21.08 15.15
C ASP A 514 -27.46 20.09 16.19
N TRP A 515 -27.40 20.50 17.42
CA TRP A 515 -26.75 19.80 18.51
C TRP A 515 -27.70 19.42 19.59
N TYR A 516 -27.48 18.29 20.25
CA TYR A 516 -28.18 17.86 21.44
C TYR A 516 -27.20 17.32 22.48
N LEU A 517 -27.56 17.38 23.75
CA LEU A 517 -26.83 16.76 24.85
C LEU A 517 -27.23 15.29 24.94
N SER A 518 -26.28 14.41 25.08
CA SER A 518 -26.46 12.97 25.17
C SER A 518 -25.69 12.38 26.32
N ASP A 519 -26.39 11.61 27.15
CA ASP A 519 -25.82 10.66 28.11
C ASP A 519 -26.12 9.27 27.59
N ARG A 520 -25.10 8.56 27.08
CA ARG A 520 -25.30 7.28 26.41
C ARG A 520 -24.39 6.16 26.92
N VAL A 521 -24.94 4.97 26.90
CA VAL A 521 -24.19 3.71 26.99
C VAL A 521 -24.40 2.97 25.69
N ASP A 522 -23.32 2.57 25.04
CA ASP A 522 -23.39 1.80 23.83
C ASP A 522 -22.43 0.61 23.89
N GLY A 523 -22.74 -0.43 23.12
CA GLY A 523 -21.88 -1.59 22.97
C GLY A 523 -22.17 -2.34 21.69
N GLY A 524 -21.24 -3.17 21.29
CA GLY A 524 -21.37 -3.93 20.06
C GLY A 524 -20.45 -5.13 19.95
N LEU A 525 -20.86 -6.03 19.09
CA LEU A 525 -20.05 -7.17 18.63
C LEU A 525 -19.78 -6.99 17.14
N ASN A 526 -18.52 -6.97 16.76
CA ASN A 526 -18.07 -6.85 15.39
C ASN A 526 -17.41 -8.17 14.99
N PHE A 527 -17.99 -8.83 14.01
CA PHE A 527 -17.41 -10.00 13.34
C PHE A 527 -16.83 -9.52 12.01
N ARG A 528 -15.55 -9.79 11.76
CA ARG A 528 -14.88 -9.48 10.49
C ARG A 528 -14.23 -10.73 9.94
N TYR A 529 -14.61 -11.07 8.73
CA TYR A 529 -14.02 -12.17 8.00
C TYR A 529 -13.82 -11.75 6.54
N ASP A 530 -12.55 -11.69 6.12
CA ASP A 530 -12.17 -11.15 4.82
C ASP A 530 -12.80 -9.78 4.55
N ASN A 531 -13.57 -9.63 3.51
CA ASN A 531 -14.25 -8.41 3.09
C ASN A 531 -15.62 -8.20 3.76
N LEU A 532 -16.09 -9.17 4.55
CA LEU A 532 -17.39 -9.13 5.25
C LEU A 532 -17.21 -8.62 6.67
N THR A 533 -18.01 -7.61 7.03
CA THR A 533 -18.16 -7.14 8.42
C THR A 533 -19.63 -7.28 8.84
N LEU A 534 -19.86 -7.92 9.97
CA LEU A 534 -21.15 -7.98 10.62
C LEU A 534 -21.07 -7.27 11.97
N ARG A 535 -22.07 -6.48 12.32
CA ARG A 535 -22.14 -5.81 13.62
C ARG A 535 -23.52 -6.02 14.25
N ALA A 536 -23.53 -6.40 15.53
CA ALA A 536 -24.68 -6.27 16.41
C ALA A 536 -24.39 -5.17 17.41
N SER A 537 -25.35 -4.29 17.68
CA SER A 537 -25.17 -3.13 18.55
C SER A 537 -26.34 -2.92 19.47
N TYR A 538 -26.05 -2.37 20.66
CA TYR A 538 -26.98 -1.89 21.64
C TYR A 538 -26.63 -0.46 22.01
N ARG A 539 -27.65 0.39 22.22
CA ARG A 539 -27.49 1.75 22.73
C ARG A 539 -28.65 2.10 23.68
N ASN A 540 -28.33 2.73 24.79
CA ASN A 540 -29.28 3.40 25.67
C ASN A 540 -28.78 4.84 25.82
N GLU A 541 -29.62 5.80 25.46
CA GLU A 541 -29.26 7.21 25.35
C GLU A 541 -30.34 8.11 25.95
N LEU A 542 -29.96 8.98 26.88
CA LEU A 542 -30.78 10.07 27.35
C LEU A 542 -30.44 11.32 26.54
N ILE A 543 -31.43 11.86 25.87
CA ILE A 543 -31.30 13.01 24.99
C ILE A 543 -31.98 14.23 25.59
N SER A 544 -31.29 15.38 25.59
CA SER A 544 -31.79 16.65 26.05
C SER A 544 -31.45 17.76 25.08
N ASN A 545 -32.33 18.74 24.95
CA ASN A 545 -32.08 19.95 24.19
C ASN A 545 -30.96 20.78 24.82
N ILE A 546 -30.17 21.40 24.01
CA ILE A 546 -29.15 22.33 24.47
C ILE A 546 -29.42 23.73 23.89
N PRO A 547 -29.43 24.76 24.74
CA PRO A 547 -29.66 26.11 24.27
C PRO A 547 -28.48 26.61 23.40
N ASN A 548 -28.79 27.54 22.51
CA ASN A 548 -27.80 28.16 21.69
C ASN A 548 -26.99 29.20 22.49
N ASN A 549 -25.81 28.84 22.92
CA ASN A 549 -24.92 29.73 23.67
C ASN A 549 -23.94 30.38 22.69
N ASN A 550 -24.29 31.53 22.17
CA ASN A 550 -23.42 32.26 21.24
C ASN A 550 -22.04 32.49 21.86
N PRO A 551 -20.96 31.86 21.38
CA PRO A 551 -19.63 32.14 21.89
C PRO A 551 -19.28 33.59 21.60
N LYS A 552 -19.00 34.37 22.64
CA LYS A 552 -18.63 35.81 22.52
C LYS A 552 -17.32 36.05 21.79
N LEU A 553 -16.60 35.01 21.38
CA LEU A 553 -15.33 35.11 20.66
C LEU A 553 -15.44 35.78 19.28
N ILE A 554 -16.62 35.73 18.64
CA ILE A 554 -16.83 36.39 17.33
C ILE A 554 -18.19 37.09 17.37
N SER A 555 -18.22 38.25 18.01
CA SER A 555 -19.43 38.99 18.41
C SER A 555 -20.25 39.62 17.28
N GLN A 556 -19.90 39.44 16.00
CA GLN A 556 -20.54 40.18 14.89
C GLN A 556 -21.54 39.35 14.08
N TYR A 557 -21.65 38.02 14.30
CA TYR A 557 -22.51 37.17 13.50
C TYR A 557 -23.64 36.57 14.33
N LYS A 558 -24.86 36.63 13.78
CA LYS A 558 -26.03 35.97 14.35
C LYS A 558 -26.01 34.50 13.97
N TRP A 559 -25.72 33.65 14.93
CA TRP A 559 -25.79 32.21 14.73
C TRP A 559 -27.23 31.74 14.51
N ARG A 560 -27.40 30.70 13.70
CA ARG A 560 -28.68 30.00 13.53
C ARG A 560 -29.12 29.40 14.88
N GLU A 561 -30.42 29.46 15.19
CA GLU A 561 -30.94 28.80 16.38
C GLU A 561 -30.82 27.28 16.27
N ASN A 562 -30.54 26.61 17.40
CA ASN A 562 -30.53 25.17 17.51
C ASN A 562 -31.95 24.65 17.43
N ARG A 563 -32.19 23.58 16.68
CA ARG A 563 -33.51 22.99 16.57
C ARG A 563 -33.86 22.24 17.83
N VAL A 564 -35.13 22.37 18.25
CA VAL A 564 -35.68 21.60 19.34
C VAL A 564 -36.00 20.19 18.87
N ILE A 565 -35.56 19.20 19.63
CA ILE A 565 -35.78 17.77 19.40
C ILE A 565 -36.64 17.18 20.51
N ASP A 566 -37.17 15.98 20.26
CA ASP A 566 -37.94 15.26 21.27
C ASP A 566 -36.99 14.71 22.33
N GLU A 567 -37.10 15.25 23.55
CA GLU A 567 -36.27 14.80 24.67
C GLU A 567 -36.78 13.46 25.19
N GLY A 568 -35.91 12.65 25.74
CA GLY A 568 -36.27 11.37 26.30
C GLY A 568 -35.13 10.39 26.38
N ARG A 569 -35.45 9.22 26.92
CA ARG A 569 -34.54 8.09 26.97
C ARG A 569 -34.89 7.11 25.87
N TYR A 570 -33.92 6.85 25.01
CA TYR A 570 -34.04 5.98 23.85
C TYR A 570 -33.22 4.71 24.05
N GLU A 571 -33.83 3.58 23.76
CA GLU A 571 -33.15 2.28 23.70
C GLU A 571 -33.15 1.78 22.26
N GLN A 572 -32.02 1.31 21.77
CA GLN A 572 -31.83 0.90 20.37
C GLN A 572 -31.08 -0.42 20.29
N TYR A 573 -31.53 -1.27 19.38
CA TYR A 573 -30.85 -2.51 18.97
C TYR A 573 -30.62 -2.49 17.48
N GLY A 574 -29.41 -2.81 17.04
CA GLY A 574 -29.05 -2.74 15.64
C GLY A 574 -28.30 -3.96 15.15
N ILE A 575 -28.52 -4.30 13.90
CA ILE A 575 -27.69 -5.22 13.12
C ILE A 575 -27.25 -4.54 11.82
N ALA A 576 -25.99 -4.71 11.46
CA ALA A 576 -25.45 -4.18 10.23
C ALA A 576 -24.57 -5.23 9.55
N ALA A 577 -24.60 -5.24 8.22
CA ALA A 577 -23.73 -6.03 7.37
C ALA A 577 -23.09 -5.12 6.35
N ALA A 578 -21.78 -5.26 6.15
CA ALA A 578 -21.05 -4.56 5.11
C ALA A 578 -20.10 -5.52 4.40
N TYR A 579 -20.07 -5.43 3.09
CA TYR A 579 -19.14 -6.14 2.23
C TYR A 579 -18.44 -5.17 1.29
N ASN A 580 -17.11 -5.22 1.24
CA ASN A 580 -16.32 -4.34 0.39
C ASN A 580 -15.18 -5.12 -0.28
N ASN A 581 -15.20 -5.25 -1.60
CA ASN A 581 -14.13 -5.90 -2.35
C ASN A 581 -13.03 -4.95 -2.82
N GLY A 582 -13.16 -3.63 -2.62
CA GLY A 582 -12.25 -2.58 -3.11
C GLY A 582 -11.08 -2.26 -2.18
N GLY A 583 -10.99 -2.86 -0.99
CA GLY A 583 -9.87 -2.65 -0.08
C GLY A 583 -8.56 -3.22 -0.60
N ASN A 584 -7.64 -2.39 -1.11
CA ASN A 584 -6.29 -2.74 -1.60
C ASN A 584 -6.20 -3.41 -2.97
N VAL A 585 -7.21 -3.38 -3.82
CA VAL A 585 -7.10 -3.97 -5.15
C VAL A 585 -6.96 -2.90 -6.22
N LYS A 586 -5.81 -2.97 -6.87
CA LYS A 586 -5.41 -2.23 -8.07
C LYS A 586 -6.56 -2.08 -9.05
N HIS A 587 -6.75 -0.88 -9.50
CA HIS A 587 -7.73 -0.26 -10.40
C HIS A 587 -8.17 -0.99 -11.69
N SER A 588 -8.01 -2.29 -11.81
CA SER A 588 -8.37 -3.06 -13.01
C SER A 588 -9.57 -3.99 -12.85
N ARG A 589 -10.30 -3.90 -11.74
CA ARG A 589 -11.45 -4.78 -11.47
C ARG A 589 -12.66 -3.97 -11.06
N LEU A 590 -13.84 -4.54 -11.28
CA LEU A 590 -15.08 -4.06 -10.70
C LEU A 590 -14.91 -3.97 -9.17
N GLU A 591 -14.98 -2.76 -8.65
CA GLU A 591 -15.04 -2.49 -7.22
C GLU A 591 -16.50 -2.35 -6.84
N TYR A 592 -16.89 -2.94 -5.71
CA TYR A 592 -18.23 -2.77 -5.18
C TYR A 592 -18.25 -2.82 -3.67
N ASN A 593 -19.16 -2.03 -3.10
CA ASN A 593 -19.47 -2.02 -1.68
C ASN A 593 -20.96 -2.22 -1.49
N LEU A 594 -21.30 -3.02 -0.49
CA LEU A 594 -22.68 -3.29 -0.08
C LEU A 594 -22.76 -3.02 1.41
N ARG A 595 -23.79 -2.28 1.84
CA ARG A 595 -24.10 -2.08 3.25
C ARG A 595 -25.59 -2.18 3.47
N ALA A 596 -25.97 -2.90 4.51
CA ALA A 596 -27.33 -2.95 5.00
C ALA A 596 -27.32 -2.79 6.52
N GLU A 597 -28.28 -2.05 7.05
CA GLU A 597 -28.41 -1.79 8.48
C GLU A 597 -29.88 -1.76 8.86
N TYR A 598 -30.23 -2.51 9.88
CA TYR A 598 -31.56 -2.46 10.49
C TYR A 598 -31.43 -2.12 11.96
N GLN A 599 -32.21 -1.17 12.42
CA GLN A 599 -32.27 -0.80 13.82
C GLN A 599 -33.73 -0.71 14.27
N MET A 600 -33.98 -1.18 15.48
CA MET A 600 -35.23 -0.97 16.18
C MET A 600 -34.96 -0.23 17.49
N GLY A 601 -35.89 0.62 17.90
CA GLY A 601 -35.73 1.38 19.12
C GLY A 601 -37.08 1.66 19.79
N ASN A 602 -36.96 2.09 21.04
CA ASN A 602 -38.11 2.52 21.86
C ASN A 602 -37.72 3.81 22.57
N ASN A 603 -38.60 4.81 22.53
CA ASN A 603 -38.54 5.94 23.44
C ASN A 603 -39.17 5.52 24.80
N LEU A 604 -38.33 5.20 25.77
CA LEU A 604 -38.75 4.75 27.09
C LEU A 604 -39.53 5.83 27.88
N SER A 605 -39.50 7.09 27.47
CA SER A 605 -40.24 8.19 28.08
C SER A 605 -41.70 8.27 27.61
N THR A 606 -41.96 7.94 26.32
CA THR A 606 -43.30 7.97 25.69
C THR A 606 -43.85 6.57 25.42
N ASN A 607 -42.99 5.55 25.48
CA ASN A 607 -43.29 4.15 25.11
C ASN A 607 -43.63 3.98 23.62
N GLU A 608 -43.03 4.80 22.76
CA GLU A 608 -43.20 4.74 21.32
C GLU A 608 -42.05 3.95 20.69
N ASN A 609 -42.41 2.95 19.89
CA ASN A 609 -41.44 2.14 19.15
C ASN A 609 -41.20 2.77 17.79
N TYR A 610 -39.97 2.62 17.30
CA TYR A 610 -39.59 3.00 15.95
C TYR A 610 -38.60 1.99 15.37
N ASP A 611 -38.53 1.95 14.06
CA ASP A 611 -37.50 1.17 13.37
C ASP A 611 -37.04 1.85 12.07
N TYR A 612 -35.87 1.48 11.60
CA TYR A 612 -35.39 1.88 10.31
C TYR A 612 -34.54 0.82 9.64
N LEU A 613 -34.61 0.82 8.30
CA LEU A 613 -33.78 0.04 7.41
C LEU A 613 -32.99 0.98 6.51
N PHE A 614 -31.69 0.78 6.43
CA PHE A 614 -30.78 1.50 5.54
C PHE A 614 -30.10 0.51 4.61
N GLY A 615 -29.92 0.90 3.32
CA GLY A 615 -29.18 0.15 2.32
C GLY A 615 -28.29 1.06 1.49
N GLU A 616 -27.09 0.58 1.17
CA GLU A 616 -26.16 1.25 0.26
C GLU A 616 -25.54 0.22 -0.68
N VAL A 617 -25.50 0.55 -1.95
CA VAL A 617 -24.82 -0.21 -3.00
C VAL A 617 -23.97 0.76 -3.80
N GLY A 618 -22.67 0.53 -3.81
CA GLY A 618 -21.72 1.28 -4.62
C GLY A 618 -20.99 0.34 -5.59
N ALA A 619 -20.70 0.83 -6.77
CA ALA A 619 -19.87 0.12 -7.77
C ALA A 619 -19.02 1.12 -8.56
N ALA A 620 -17.80 0.71 -8.88
CA ALA A 620 -16.90 1.44 -9.78
C ALA A 620 -16.31 0.46 -10.80
N VAL A 621 -16.32 0.85 -12.06
CA VAL A 621 -15.81 0.08 -13.19
C VAL A 621 -14.77 0.91 -13.91
N PRO A 622 -13.53 0.43 -14.08
CA PRO A 622 -12.56 1.10 -14.91
C PRO A 622 -13.00 1.08 -16.39
N ILE A 623 -13.03 2.26 -17.03
CA ILE A 623 -13.46 2.40 -18.42
C ILE A 623 -12.27 2.45 -19.36
N ILE A 624 -11.21 3.12 -18.91
CA ILE A 624 -10.03 3.40 -19.71
C ILE A 624 -8.82 3.10 -18.86
N ASN A 625 -8.00 2.18 -19.32
CA ASN A 625 -6.72 1.91 -18.71
C ASN A 625 -5.71 2.92 -19.26
N THR A 626 -5.44 3.97 -18.50
CA THR A 626 -4.56 5.08 -18.95
C THR A 626 -3.11 4.92 -18.52
N GLY A 627 -2.78 3.79 -17.90
CA GLY A 627 -1.44 3.55 -17.40
C GLY A 627 -1.10 4.26 -16.08
N PHE A 628 -1.67 5.44 -15.78
CA PHE A 628 -1.45 6.14 -14.50
C PHE A 628 -2.52 5.84 -13.48
N GLU A 629 -3.72 6.27 -13.76
CA GLU A 629 -4.92 5.95 -13.00
C GLU A 629 -6.03 5.72 -14.01
N PRO A 630 -6.73 4.59 -13.96
CA PRO A 630 -7.81 4.33 -14.90
C PRO A 630 -8.92 5.36 -14.70
N GLY A 631 -9.49 5.83 -15.80
CA GLY A 631 -10.77 6.50 -15.74
C GLY A 631 -11.84 5.51 -15.31
N ASN A 632 -12.78 5.94 -14.45
CA ASN A 632 -13.79 5.08 -13.85
C ASN A 632 -15.20 5.61 -14.13
N ILE A 633 -16.16 4.70 -14.37
CA ILE A 633 -17.57 4.97 -14.11
C ILE A 633 -17.89 4.46 -12.71
N TYR A 634 -18.51 5.29 -11.88
CA TYR A 634 -19.00 4.85 -10.60
C TYR A 634 -20.47 5.23 -10.39
N ALA A 635 -21.15 4.45 -9.57
CA ALA A 635 -22.50 4.73 -9.12
C ALA A 635 -22.64 4.28 -7.66
N THR A 636 -23.30 5.11 -6.84
CA THR A 636 -23.67 4.81 -5.49
C THR A 636 -25.16 5.08 -5.31
N ILE A 637 -25.89 4.10 -4.78
CA ILE A 637 -27.31 4.19 -4.44
C ILE A 637 -27.43 4.01 -2.95
N LYS A 638 -28.08 4.95 -2.27
CA LYS A 638 -28.42 4.89 -0.85
C LYS A 638 -29.91 5.01 -0.68
N THR A 639 -30.48 4.20 0.18
CA THR A 639 -31.91 4.22 0.48
C THR A 639 -32.19 3.94 1.93
N GLY A 640 -33.26 4.47 2.42
CA GLY A 640 -33.71 4.21 3.79
C GLY A 640 -35.21 4.35 3.92
N ILE A 641 -35.76 3.54 4.81
CA ILE A 641 -37.18 3.54 5.18
C ILE A 641 -37.24 3.46 6.69
N SER A 642 -38.10 4.26 7.33
CA SER A 642 -38.28 4.26 8.75
C SER A 642 -39.75 4.39 9.12
N ASN A 643 -40.12 3.82 10.28
CA ASN A 643 -41.45 3.94 10.87
C ASN A 643 -41.32 4.67 12.21
N ASP A 644 -42.18 5.64 12.43
CA ASP A 644 -42.30 6.41 13.68
C ASP A 644 -40.98 6.94 14.26
N MET A 645 -40.03 7.29 13.36
CA MET A 645 -38.69 7.68 13.71
C MET A 645 -38.67 9.03 14.44
N PRO A 646 -38.01 9.14 15.60
CA PRO A 646 -37.79 10.41 16.28
C PRO A 646 -37.14 11.46 15.38
N LYS A 647 -37.51 12.72 15.51
CA LYS A 647 -37.03 13.83 14.64
C LYS A 647 -35.53 13.93 14.55
N HIS A 648 -34.80 13.64 15.61
CA HIS A 648 -33.35 13.70 15.65
C HIS A 648 -32.67 12.56 14.88
N LEU A 649 -33.38 11.49 14.56
CA LEU A 649 -32.91 10.34 13.82
C LEU A 649 -33.36 10.32 12.35
N LEU A 650 -34.24 11.22 11.91
CA LEU A 650 -34.69 11.32 10.52
C LEU A 650 -33.53 11.45 9.57
N TYR A 651 -33.65 10.80 8.41
CA TYR A 651 -32.68 10.91 7.34
C TYR A 651 -32.56 12.35 6.83
N ARG A 652 -31.36 12.76 6.53
CA ARG A 652 -31.07 14.06 5.96
C ARG A 652 -30.22 13.92 4.71
N MET A 653 -30.50 14.75 3.72
CA MET A 653 -29.71 14.83 2.49
C MET A 653 -28.23 15.05 2.81
N ASN A 654 -27.38 14.21 2.28
CA ASN A 654 -25.96 14.26 2.49
C ASN A 654 -25.32 15.38 1.64
N THR A 655 -25.42 16.62 2.11
CA THR A 655 -24.85 17.80 1.45
C THR A 655 -23.47 18.10 1.98
N GLN A 656 -22.53 18.40 1.10
CA GLN A 656 -21.19 18.79 1.50
C GLN A 656 -21.19 20.21 2.12
N ILE A 657 -20.57 20.32 3.28
CA ILE A 657 -20.50 21.58 4.00
C ILE A 657 -19.13 22.24 3.86
N VAL A 658 -18.03 21.47 3.85
CA VAL A 658 -16.63 21.93 3.72
C VAL A 658 -15.67 20.79 3.33
N ILE A 659 -14.64 21.15 2.64
CA ILE A 659 -13.23 20.72 2.39
C ILE A 659 -12.85 19.20 2.45
N PHE A 660 -13.67 18.16 2.59
CA PHE A 660 -13.05 16.81 2.72
C PHE A 660 -13.64 15.65 1.92
N LYS A 661 -14.71 15.78 1.21
CA LYS A 661 -15.15 14.74 0.27
C LYS A 661 -16.24 15.25 -0.67
N ILE A 662 -15.97 15.19 -1.98
CA ILE A 662 -16.91 15.67 -3.00
C ILE A 662 -17.77 14.52 -3.57
N ARG A 663 -17.27 13.28 -3.56
CA ARG A 663 -17.99 12.11 -4.07
C ARG A 663 -19.11 11.69 -3.13
N ASP A 664 -20.21 11.18 -3.68
CA ASP A 664 -21.39 10.65 -2.98
C ASP A 664 -22.09 11.68 -2.07
N ARG A 665 -22.06 12.97 -2.46
CA ARG A 665 -22.68 14.09 -1.75
C ARG A 665 -23.26 15.11 -2.71
N PHE A 666 -24.26 15.85 -2.24
CA PHE A 666 -24.80 17.04 -2.93
C PHE A 666 -23.97 18.28 -2.57
N LEU A 667 -23.80 19.19 -3.51
CA LEU A 667 -23.06 20.43 -3.28
C LEU A 667 -23.92 21.69 -3.36
N SER A 668 -25.00 21.66 -4.15
CA SER A 668 -25.74 22.86 -4.45
C SER A 668 -26.94 23.17 -3.52
N PRO A 669 -27.58 22.21 -2.80
CA PRO A 669 -28.66 22.54 -1.90
C PRO A 669 -28.15 23.00 -0.53
N ASP A 670 -28.97 23.82 0.15
CA ASP A 670 -28.72 24.15 1.53
C ASP A 670 -28.74 22.90 2.41
N TYR A 671 -27.83 22.83 3.36
CA TYR A 671 -27.62 21.69 4.24
C TYR A 671 -28.87 21.19 5.00
N THR A 672 -29.80 22.07 5.30
CA THR A 672 -31.00 21.77 6.07
C THR A 672 -32.29 21.69 5.25
N ARG A 673 -32.16 21.64 3.91
CA ARG A 673 -33.33 21.77 3.04
C ARG A 673 -34.16 20.51 2.92
N PHE A 674 -33.50 19.34 2.81
CA PHE A 674 -34.18 18.08 2.51
C PHE A 674 -33.85 17.00 3.54
N GLY A 675 -34.86 16.23 3.89
CA GLY A 675 -34.78 15.08 4.76
C GLY A 675 -36.16 14.46 5.00
N GLY A 676 -36.22 13.32 5.66
CA GLY A 676 -37.51 12.65 5.95
C GLY A 676 -37.36 11.23 6.49
N SER A 677 -38.48 10.53 6.58
CA SER A 677 -38.57 9.15 7.04
C SER A 677 -38.18 8.11 5.98
N GLU A 678 -38.31 8.48 4.70
CA GLU A 678 -37.88 7.65 3.59
C GLU A 678 -36.99 8.47 2.68
N PHE A 679 -35.98 7.84 2.09
CA PHE A 679 -35.14 8.51 1.09
C PHE A 679 -34.55 7.56 0.05
N LEU A 680 -34.20 8.13 -1.09
CA LEU A 680 -33.39 7.50 -2.14
C LEU A 680 -32.39 8.53 -2.67
N GLU A 681 -31.11 8.23 -2.56
CA GLU A 681 -30.03 9.01 -3.18
C GLU A 681 -29.35 8.18 -4.27
N ILE A 682 -29.04 8.81 -5.36
CA ILE A 682 -28.29 8.23 -6.48
C ILE A 682 -27.16 9.20 -6.81
N HIS A 683 -25.93 8.72 -6.76
CA HIS A 683 -24.73 9.47 -7.15
C HIS A 683 -24.00 8.71 -8.24
N THR A 684 -23.73 9.36 -9.35
CA THR A 684 -22.97 8.77 -10.45
C THR A 684 -21.89 9.70 -10.93
N GLY A 685 -20.79 9.14 -11.41
CA GLY A 685 -19.71 9.92 -11.97
C GLY A 685 -18.94 9.19 -13.06
N LEU A 686 -18.37 9.99 -13.95
CA LEU A 686 -17.49 9.59 -15.01
C LEU A 686 -16.14 10.32 -14.79
N ASP A 687 -15.20 9.60 -14.25
CA ASP A 687 -13.85 10.09 -13.95
C ASP A 687 -12.93 9.76 -15.13
N PHE A 688 -12.47 10.79 -15.83
CA PHE A 688 -11.48 10.66 -16.90
C PHE A 688 -10.03 10.66 -16.38
N SER A 689 -9.84 10.82 -15.06
CA SER A 689 -8.51 11.06 -14.51
C SER A 689 -7.83 12.21 -15.28
N ASP A 690 -6.55 12.11 -15.63
CA ASP A 690 -5.83 13.10 -16.44
C ASP A 690 -5.76 12.77 -17.94
N LEU A 691 -6.55 11.79 -18.41
CA LEU A 691 -6.53 11.35 -19.81
C LEU A 691 -6.75 12.51 -20.80
N LEU A 692 -7.79 13.32 -20.56
CA LEU A 692 -8.10 14.44 -21.45
C LEU A 692 -6.98 15.48 -21.47
N TRP A 693 -6.33 15.74 -20.35
CA TRP A 693 -5.19 16.64 -20.23
C TRP A 693 -4.00 16.17 -21.05
N ARG A 694 -3.72 14.86 -20.99
CA ARG A 694 -2.64 14.24 -21.75
C ARG A 694 -2.94 14.18 -23.25
N ALA A 695 -4.16 13.83 -23.61
CA ALA A 695 -4.58 13.69 -25.01
C ALA A 695 -4.45 15.01 -25.81
N ILE A 696 -4.63 16.16 -25.17
CA ILE A 696 -4.46 17.48 -25.81
C ILE A 696 -3.06 18.05 -25.68
N GLY A 697 -2.11 17.30 -25.09
CA GLY A 697 -0.69 17.69 -25.02
C GLY A 697 -0.37 18.89 -24.13
N LEU A 698 -1.20 19.18 -23.14
CA LEU A 698 -0.95 20.29 -22.20
C LEU A 698 0.24 19.99 -21.26
N PRO A 699 0.95 21.05 -20.80
CA PRO A 699 2.04 20.88 -19.85
C PRO A 699 1.60 20.14 -18.60
N LYS A 700 2.44 19.22 -18.15
CA LYS A 700 2.20 18.40 -16.96
C LYS A 700 2.98 18.98 -15.79
N TYR A 701 2.38 18.94 -14.61
CA TYR A 701 3.08 19.21 -13.36
C TYR A 701 3.50 17.87 -12.74
N ARG A 702 4.80 17.66 -12.60
CA ARG A 702 5.36 16.38 -12.11
C ARG A 702 4.76 15.16 -12.83
N SER A 703 4.76 15.21 -14.17
CA SER A 703 4.22 14.17 -15.08
C SER A 703 2.73 13.90 -14.99
N ARG A 704 1.99 14.67 -14.22
CA ARG A 704 0.54 14.52 -14.08
C ARG A 704 -0.18 15.73 -14.68
N GLY A 705 -1.30 15.45 -15.34
CA GLY A 705 -2.27 16.46 -15.76
C GLY A 705 -3.33 16.66 -14.69
N LEU A 706 -4.13 17.74 -14.88
CA LEU A 706 -5.36 17.89 -14.10
C LEU A 706 -6.35 16.80 -14.48
N GLY A 707 -7.03 16.23 -13.49
CA GLY A 707 -8.12 15.29 -13.73
C GLY A 707 -9.44 16.00 -13.93
N LEU A 708 -10.32 15.38 -14.72
CA LEU A 708 -11.70 15.83 -14.92
C LEU A 708 -12.66 14.70 -14.57
N GLU A 709 -13.66 15.02 -13.78
CA GLU A 709 -14.73 14.09 -13.41
C GLU A 709 -16.08 14.77 -13.67
N LEU A 710 -17.00 14.12 -14.38
CA LEU A 710 -18.37 14.55 -14.57
C LEU A 710 -19.28 13.85 -13.57
N ASN A 711 -20.25 14.57 -13.02
CA ASN A 711 -21.09 14.04 -11.95
C ASN A 711 -22.57 14.34 -12.18
N TYR A 712 -23.40 13.40 -11.74
CA TYR A 712 -24.83 13.57 -11.59
C TYR A 712 -25.27 12.99 -10.25
N SER A 713 -26.13 13.73 -9.53
CA SER A 713 -26.72 13.28 -8.27
C SER A 713 -28.23 13.55 -8.27
N ALA A 714 -28.99 12.62 -7.72
CA ALA A 714 -30.42 12.73 -7.54
C ALA A 714 -30.81 12.28 -6.13
N GLY A 715 -31.73 12.99 -5.50
CA GLY A 715 -32.22 12.68 -4.15
C GLY A 715 -33.73 12.87 -4.04
N TYR A 716 -34.40 11.87 -3.46
CA TYR A 716 -35.80 11.89 -3.10
C TYR A 716 -35.92 11.68 -1.59
N TYR A 717 -36.79 12.50 -0.95
CA TYR A 717 -37.04 12.43 0.49
C TYR A 717 -38.54 12.59 0.74
N LYS A 718 -39.14 11.61 1.41
CA LYS A 718 -40.52 11.69 1.85
C LYS A 718 -40.57 12.46 3.17
N GLN A 719 -41.32 13.53 3.17
CA GLN A 719 -41.52 14.34 4.37
C GLN A 719 -42.77 13.89 5.10
N ASP A 720 -42.62 13.75 6.41
CA ASP A 720 -43.75 13.55 7.32
C ASP A 720 -44.27 14.87 7.89
N GLU A 721 -45.40 14.87 8.58
CA GLU A 721 -46.07 16.04 9.19
C GLU A 721 -45.16 16.83 10.15
N TYR A 722 -44.02 16.24 10.58
CA TYR A 722 -43.10 16.83 11.56
C TYR A 722 -41.87 17.46 10.90
N ASN A 723 -42.07 18.38 9.99
CA ASN A 723 -41.02 19.03 9.19
C ASN A 723 -39.91 19.67 10.02
N LEU A 724 -38.79 18.97 10.17
CA LEU A 724 -37.50 19.57 10.52
C LEU A 724 -36.85 20.28 9.31
N TYR A 725 -37.31 19.96 8.13
CA TYR A 725 -36.73 20.41 6.85
C TYR A 725 -37.69 21.32 6.09
N SER A 726 -37.21 22.39 5.48
CA SER A 726 -38.01 23.45 4.90
C SER A 726 -38.58 23.19 3.50
N GLY A 727 -38.24 22.08 2.89
CA GLY A 727 -38.62 21.76 1.51
C GLY A 727 -39.55 20.55 1.40
N THR A 728 -40.66 20.65 0.68
CA THR A 728 -41.55 19.52 0.36
C THR A 728 -41.01 18.73 -0.80
N ASN A 729 -41.08 17.39 -0.74
CA ASN A 729 -40.38 16.60 -1.71
C ASN A 729 -41.05 15.31 -2.14
N GLU A 730 -42.11 15.44 -2.89
CA GLU A 730 -42.61 14.32 -3.72
C GLU A 730 -41.92 14.24 -5.10
N LYS A 731 -40.82 14.99 -5.29
CA LYS A 731 -40.05 15.08 -6.51
C LYS A 731 -38.57 14.92 -6.25
N PHE A 732 -37.83 14.40 -7.23
CA PHE A 732 -36.38 14.31 -7.15
C PHE A 732 -35.72 15.71 -7.20
N TYR A 733 -34.86 15.97 -6.27
CA TYR A 733 -33.83 16.99 -6.39
C TYR A 733 -32.71 16.46 -7.27
N ASN A 734 -32.30 17.23 -8.26
CA ASN A 734 -31.24 16.79 -9.20
C ASN A 734 -30.15 17.85 -9.29
N GLU A 735 -28.91 17.40 -9.42
CA GLU A 735 -27.77 18.25 -9.75
C GLU A 735 -26.81 17.59 -10.72
N VAL A 736 -26.19 18.41 -11.57
CA VAL A 736 -25.11 18.03 -12.48
C VAL A 736 -23.92 18.91 -12.27
N GLY A 737 -22.75 18.40 -12.59
CA GLY A 737 -21.56 19.21 -12.52
C GLY A 737 -20.30 18.46 -12.87
N PHE A 738 -19.18 19.06 -12.50
CA PHE A 738 -17.88 18.48 -12.72
C PHE A 738 -16.92 18.78 -11.55
N ASN A 739 -15.90 17.95 -11.40
CA ASN A 739 -14.79 18.19 -10.53
C ASN A 739 -13.50 18.34 -11.37
N ILE A 740 -12.67 19.28 -10.98
CA ILE A 740 -11.27 19.35 -11.39
C ILE A 740 -10.49 18.69 -10.25
N THR A 741 -9.84 17.58 -10.53
CA THR A 741 -9.07 16.80 -9.54
C THR A 741 -7.57 16.97 -9.77
N LYS A 742 -6.76 16.53 -8.81
CA LYS A 742 -5.29 16.56 -8.89
C LYS A 742 -4.69 17.95 -9.07
N ILE A 743 -5.37 18.97 -8.55
CA ILE A 743 -4.83 20.34 -8.54
C ILE A 743 -3.62 20.37 -7.59
N PRO A 744 -2.40 20.66 -8.10
CA PRO A 744 -1.20 20.64 -7.28
C PRO A 744 -1.21 21.74 -6.23
N THR A 745 -0.66 21.46 -5.05
CA THR A 745 -0.44 22.47 -4.01
C THR A 745 1.03 22.84 -3.91
N PHE A 746 1.31 24.05 -3.49
CA PHE A 746 2.67 24.49 -3.16
C PHE A 746 3.13 23.99 -1.77
N ILE A 747 2.19 23.45 -0.96
CA ILE A 747 2.49 22.98 0.41
C ILE A 747 3.26 21.67 0.37
N SER A 748 2.77 20.73 -0.43
CA SER A 748 3.38 19.41 -0.55
C SER A 748 2.84 18.71 -1.79
N PRO A 749 3.67 17.93 -2.50
CA PRO A 749 3.19 17.05 -3.57
C PRO A 749 2.25 15.94 -3.07
N LEU A 750 2.29 15.67 -1.76
CA LEU A 750 1.39 14.72 -1.09
C LEU A 750 -0.02 15.28 -0.87
N ILE A 751 -0.21 16.59 -1.06
CA ILE A 751 -1.49 17.26 -0.85
C ILE A 751 -1.97 17.78 -2.20
N GLN A 752 -3.09 17.25 -2.65
CA GLN A 752 -3.78 17.64 -3.87
C GLN A 752 -5.11 18.29 -3.51
N LEU A 753 -5.52 19.25 -4.29
CA LEU A 753 -6.85 19.86 -4.19
C LEU A 753 -7.76 19.30 -5.27
N GLU A 754 -9.03 19.24 -4.94
CA GLU A 754 -10.11 19.00 -5.89
C GLU A 754 -11.10 20.14 -5.80
N ALA A 755 -11.55 20.66 -6.91
CA ALA A 755 -12.56 21.71 -6.99
C ALA A 755 -13.80 21.16 -7.68
N GLY A 756 -14.92 21.17 -6.98
CA GLY A 756 -16.20 20.67 -7.48
C GLY A 756 -17.20 21.80 -7.76
N PHE A 757 -17.89 21.70 -8.87
CA PHE A 757 -18.90 22.63 -9.30
C PHE A 757 -20.20 21.88 -9.61
N ARG A 758 -21.32 22.30 -9.02
CA ARG A 758 -22.62 21.67 -9.21
C ARG A 758 -23.69 22.72 -9.48
N TRP A 759 -24.58 22.36 -10.38
CA TRP A 759 -25.77 23.14 -10.69
C TRP A 759 -26.98 22.29 -10.42
N GLY A 760 -27.88 22.79 -9.59
CA GLY A 760 -29.19 22.19 -9.40
C GLY A 760 -30.01 22.36 -10.68
N ILE A 761 -30.68 21.30 -11.08
CA ILE A 761 -31.53 21.25 -12.27
C ILE A 761 -32.95 20.81 -11.92
N GLY A 762 -33.90 21.10 -12.80
CA GLY A 762 -35.32 20.79 -12.58
C GLY A 762 -36.00 21.74 -11.61
N GLU A 763 -37.25 21.43 -11.24
CA GLU A 763 -38.10 22.33 -10.44
C GLU A 763 -37.53 22.66 -9.07
N LEU A 764 -36.93 21.70 -8.39
CA LEU A 764 -36.39 21.88 -7.05
C LEU A 764 -34.94 22.40 -7.05
N GLY A 765 -34.22 22.23 -8.15
CA GLY A 765 -32.80 22.60 -8.26
C GLY A 765 -32.55 23.94 -8.93
N ASN A 766 -33.54 24.49 -9.65
CA ASN A 766 -33.36 25.70 -10.45
C ASN A 766 -32.85 26.89 -9.62
N GLY A 767 -31.73 27.49 -10.07
CA GLY A 767 -31.08 28.61 -9.39
C GLY A 767 -30.09 28.20 -8.28
N ASN A 768 -29.98 26.93 -7.95
CA ASN A 768 -28.98 26.45 -7.00
C ASN A 768 -27.63 26.25 -7.69
N PHE A 769 -26.60 26.77 -7.07
CA PHE A 769 -25.20 26.54 -7.46
C PHE A 769 -24.38 26.19 -6.22
N GLY A 770 -23.59 25.17 -6.32
CA GLY A 770 -22.67 24.74 -5.28
C GLY A 770 -21.23 24.68 -5.78
N PHE A 771 -20.34 25.11 -4.92
CA PHE A 771 -18.91 25.03 -5.11
C PHE A 771 -18.29 24.35 -3.88
N GLY A 772 -17.42 23.39 -4.09
CA GLY A 772 -16.70 22.70 -3.03
C GLY A 772 -15.22 22.56 -3.34
N ILE A 773 -14.40 22.57 -2.32
CA ILE A 773 -12.98 22.23 -2.40
C ILE A 773 -12.76 21.00 -1.52
N ASN A 774 -12.04 20.02 -2.03
CA ASN A 774 -11.59 18.86 -1.29
C ASN A 774 -10.07 18.86 -1.23
N VAL A 775 -9.54 18.34 -0.12
CA VAL A 775 -8.10 18.09 0.04
C VAL A 775 -7.90 16.59 0.05
N SER A 776 -7.18 16.06 -0.89
CA SER A 776 -6.84 14.65 -0.98
C SER A 776 -5.34 14.44 -0.78
N SER A 777 -5.00 13.29 -0.26
CA SER A 777 -3.61 12.85 -0.17
C SER A 777 -3.54 11.37 -0.50
N PRO A 778 -2.64 10.97 -1.39
CA PRO A 778 -2.45 9.55 -1.71
C PRO A 778 -1.98 8.71 -0.51
N LEU A 779 -1.57 9.34 0.59
CA LEU A 779 -1.23 8.64 1.83
C LEU A 779 -2.45 8.27 2.69
N PHE A 780 -3.61 8.88 2.42
CA PHE A 780 -4.84 8.69 3.20
C PHE A 780 -6.00 8.10 2.39
N GLN A 781 -5.71 7.61 1.18
CA GLN A 781 -6.68 6.90 0.33
C GLN A 781 -6.71 5.40 0.60
#